data_a941285d3ddfa6922ee6aaac2042c7c8
#
_entry.id   a941285d3ddfa6922ee6aaac2042c7c8
#
_cell.length_a   1.000
_cell.length_b   1.000
_cell.length_c   1.000
_cell.angle_alpha   90.00
_cell.angle_beta   90.00
_cell.angle_gamma   90.00
#
_symmetry.space_group_name_H-M   'P 1'
#
loop_
_entity.id
_entity.type
_entity.pdbx_description
1 polymer ?
#
loop_
_entity_poly.entity_id
_entity_poly.type
_entity_poly.pdbx_seq_one_letter_code
_entity_poly.pdbx_strand_id
1 'polypeptide(L)'
;MKEKRNNRGWVIIFLLLTFVLNIQAQNLINLELKNKPLPAALKLIEREGGKNVIFSVTETEKYSVTANIQQKRQAEAIGIILQGTPFIYKERTDYFAIQKKDARAKAIEIRGMVMNEKNEPMPYCNVLLLSSDSTFVNGCITKDDGSFLMMGEEGMPYALRASYIGYTTVTQAIGNKNLIQLLPDSKILEEVTITAKRPLIEPTANGLKANIIGTSFAKMGTASEMLSHLPFVTGKDGSYTVLGHGTPEVYINNRKVRDIGELDRLRTDEIISAEVITIPGAEYAANVSAVIRIRTIKKRGQGWSGSLASNYNRGQKVRGYEQVQLNYRTGGLDIFGSGYVTRSTFYGNSTSNNRLEASSIWDMQNQTLRDRKLDYFYGTLGVNYDFNERHSIGVRYEPNTLLKNHHNHVYADVIVKKDGEFLEEIKTVQENETKPQWNHSLNGYYVGSVGKWQVDVNADYYFGRTETLQTITNNGEEAAESTSKVRNYLYAVKAVASTSIGKGHFSIGTEETFTNRHDLFLQSGFSADANNHVKQSLWSVFADYSLPLGKWNFSAGFRYEYQKTDYYENNIYQKEQSPVYNDFIPTLSANYRNGDWNLTLSYKNYKENPSYSILTNAINYRSKYEYMTGNPLLPKQTSDRLSLDASWKWIYLTTWYQYVKNSLTTVTQAYNDETHPGVTIIDYQVIPETHSYGTMVTLAPRFGIWQPQLTTGVSFWDSDLKAIGIDYDWNDPYWYVILDNTFYLPKGWFINLQANYVPKFKQGSADKKAMGVVDFHLSKSFLKDDALSVTLTANDIFHTQHNAMTAYSIGTSTTFTEYYDHQRVGVTLSYKFNATKSKYKGTGAGQSEKDRL
;
A
#
# COMPACT_ATOMS: atom_id res chain seq x y z
N MET A 1 30.09 -37.17 -10.35
CA MET A 1 30.76 -35.85 -10.26
C MET A 1 30.03 -35.03 -9.19
N LYS A 2 30.75 -34.66 -8.12
CA LYS A 2 30.15 -33.98 -6.97
C LYS A 2 29.92 -32.47 -7.28
N GLU A 3 28.66 -32.03 -7.29
CA GLU A 3 28.34 -30.62 -7.34
C GLU A 3 28.80 -29.90 -6.06
N LYS A 4 29.68 -28.95 -6.21
CA LYS A 4 30.05 -28.02 -5.13
C LYS A 4 28.89 -27.02 -4.92
N ARG A 5 28.13 -27.21 -3.87
CA ARG A 5 27.17 -26.21 -3.35
C ARG A 5 27.94 -24.93 -2.96
N ASN A 6 27.57 -23.85 -3.60
CA ASN A 6 28.14 -22.52 -3.35
C ASN A 6 27.55 -21.93 -2.07
N ASN A 7 28.20 -22.14 -0.92
CA ASN A 7 27.75 -21.74 0.43
C ASN A 7 28.09 -20.27 0.78
N ARG A 8 28.30 -19.39 -0.21
CA ARG A 8 28.76 -18.02 0.08
C ARG A 8 27.67 -17.06 0.60
N GLY A 9 26.40 -17.32 0.37
CA GLY A 9 25.30 -16.45 0.84
C GLY A 9 25.06 -16.55 2.36
N TRP A 10 25.17 -17.71 2.93
CA TRP A 10 24.91 -17.95 4.36
C TRP A 10 25.98 -17.36 5.29
N VAL A 11 27.21 -17.23 4.80
CA VAL A 11 28.34 -16.67 5.59
C VAL A 11 28.16 -15.18 5.84
N ILE A 12 27.54 -14.43 4.90
CA ILE A 12 27.29 -13.00 5.05
C ILE A 12 26.15 -12.75 6.03
N ILE A 13 25.10 -13.57 6.01
CA ILE A 13 23.97 -13.48 6.97
C ILE A 13 24.45 -13.84 8.39
N PHE A 14 25.34 -14.83 8.52
CA PHE A 14 25.92 -15.21 9.81
C PHE A 14 26.88 -14.14 10.36
N LEU A 15 27.66 -13.48 9.50
CA LEU A 15 28.53 -12.34 9.86
C LEU A 15 27.74 -11.10 10.27
N LEU A 16 26.61 -10.82 9.64
CA LEU A 16 25.71 -9.71 10.05
C LEU A 16 25.03 -10.01 11.39
N LEU A 17 24.66 -11.25 11.67
CA LEU A 17 24.07 -11.67 12.95
C LEU A 17 25.10 -11.69 14.10
N THR A 18 26.36 -12.03 13.83
CA THR A 18 27.42 -12.00 14.86
C THR A 18 27.90 -10.59 15.18
N PHE A 19 27.76 -9.61 14.28
CA PHE A 19 28.12 -8.20 14.55
C PHE A 19 27.12 -7.47 15.46
N VAL A 20 25.88 -7.98 15.61
CA VAL A 20 24.82 -7.37 16.43
C VAL A 20 24.93 -7.76 17.93
N LEU A 21 25.73 -8.78 18.28
CA LEU A 21 25.71 -9.35 19.63
C LEU A 21 26.76 -8.80 20.61
N ASN A 22 27.64 -7.85 20.24
CA ASN A 22 28.69 -7.36 21.13
C ASN A 22 29.03 -5.87 21.02
N ILE A 23 28.05 -4.96 21.26
CA ILE A 23 28.37 -3.57 21.58
C ILE A 23 27.45 -3.09 22.70
N GLN A 24 27.82 -3.35 23.95
CA GLN A 24 27.53 -2.45 25.06
C GLN A 24 28.60 -1.34 25.07
N ALA A 25 28.47 -0.37 24.18
CA ALA A 25 29.25 0.84 24.24
C ALA A 25 28.72 1.68 25.40
N GLN A 26 29.44 1.71 26.50
CA GLN A 26 29.24 2.71 27.54
C GLN A 26 29.57 4.08 26.91
N ASN A 27 28.58 4.97 26.81
CA ASN A 27 28.78 6.34 26.30
C ASN A 27 29.65 7.11 27.27
N LEU A 28 30.91 7.26 26.96
CA LEU A 28 31.85 8.11 27.72
C LEU A 28 31.72 9.56 27.25
N ILE A 29 31.50 10.47 28.14
CA ILE A 29 31.23 11.89 27.89
C ILE A 29 32.54 12.67 27.78
N ASN A 30 32.64 13.47 26.72
CA ASN A 30 33.72 14.43 26.48
C ASN A 30 33.10 15.82 26.25
N LEU A 31 33.25 16.73 27.27
CA LEU A 31 32.65 18.06 27.21
C LEU A 31 33.62 19.11 27.82
N GLU A 32 33.81 20.19 27.09
CA GLU A 32 34.47 21.38 27.61
C GLU A 32 33.40 22.47 27.89
N LEU A 33 33.24 22.82 29.13
CA LEU A 33 32.28 23.81 29.61
C LEU A 33 33.00 25.03 30.11
N LYS A 34 32.74 26.22 29.55
CA LYS A 34 33.29 27.51 30.03
C LYS A 34 32.16 28.45 30.45
N ASN A 35 32.05 28.71 31.73
CA ASN A 35 31.05 29.60 32.34
C ASN A 35 29.61 29.33 31.82
N LYS A 36 29.24 28.05 31.70
CA LYS A 36 27.95 27.64 31.13
C LYS A 36 26.89 27.55 32.24
N PRO A 37 25.66 28.08 32.04
CA PRO A 37 24.57 27.92 32.99
C PRO A 37 24.37 26.44 33.34
N LEU A 38 24.21 26.12 34.64
CA LEU A 38 24.07 24.73 35.12
C LEU A 38 22.94 23.94 34.43
N PRO A 39 21.74 24.51 34.16
CA PRO A 39 20.70 23.82 33.38
C PRO A 39 21.17 23.40 32.01
N ALA A 40 21.92 24.27 31.31
CA ALA A 40 22.44 23.98 30.00
C ALA A 40 23.55 22.91 30.02
N ALA A 41 24.39 22.90 31.07
CA ALA A 41 25.41 21.89 31.28
C ALA A 41 24.79 20.51 31.58
N LEU A 42 23.74 20.44 32.42
CA LEU A 42 22.99 19.23 32.75
C LEU A 42 22.30 18.65 31.51
N LYS A 43 21.72 19.49 30.66
CA LYS A 43 21.10 19.08 29.37
C LYS A 43 22.11 18.53 28.36
N LEU A 44 23.33 19.06 28.32
CA LEU A 44 24.39 18.52 27.48
C LEU A 44 24.83 17.13 27.95
N ILE A 45 25.00 16.95 29.27
CA ILE A 45 25.35 15.66 29.87
C ILE A 45 24.22 14.62 29.66
N GLU A 46 22.94 15.06 29.73
CA GLU A 46 21.78 14.22 29.40
C GLU A 46 21.87 13.71 27.97
N ARG A 47 22.12 14.62 26.99
CA ARG A 47 22.22 14.30 25.59
C ARG A 47 23.37 13.35 25.23
N GLU A 48 24.53 13.56 25.81
CA GLU A 48 25.74 12.75 25.55
C GLU A 48 25.74 11.43 26.33
N GLY A 49 25.12 11.40 27.52
CA GLY A 49 25.14 10.22 28.38
C GLY A 49 23.96 9.25 28.22
N GLY A 50 22.85 9.70 27.64
CA GLY A 50 21.71 8.86 27.27
C GLY A 50 20.67 8.61 28.38
N LYS A 51 20.97 8.77 29.68
CA LYS A 51 19.96 8.74 30.75
C LYS A 51 19.42 10.16 31.00
N ASN A 52 18.13 10.28 31.25
CA ASN A 52 17.49 11.55 31.60
C ASN A 52 18.06 12.19 32.87
N VAL A 53 18.12 13.51 32.91
CA VAL A 53 18.54 14.27 34.08
C VAL A 53 17.42 15.22 34.52
N ILE A 54 16.82 14.94 35.66
CA ILE A 54 15.68 15.70 36.22
C ILE A 54 16.18 16.72 37.20
N PHE A 55 15.87 18.00 36.96
CA PHE A 55 16.28 19.11 37.80
C PHE A 55 15.28 20.28 37.73
N SER A 56 15.29 21.14 38.77
CA SER A 56 14.53 22.41 38.76
C SER A 56 15.32 23.47 38.00
N VAL A 57 14.79 23.96 36.90
CA VAL A 57 15.44 25.01 36.08
C VAL A 57 15.60 26.29 36.87
N THR A 58 14.55 26.73 37.56
CA THR A 58 14.52 27.98 38.37
C THR A 58 15.54 27.98 39.50
N GLU A 59 15.88 26.85 40.05
CA GLU A 59 16.89 26.76 41.12
C GLU A 59 18.31 26.64 40.57
N THR A 60 18.49 25.94 39.49
CA THR A 60 19.79 25.64 38.89
C THR A 60 20.31 26.73 37.95
N GLU A 61 19.42 27.58 37.35
CA GLU A 61 19.84 28.67 36.45
C GLU A 61 20.70 29.77 37.10
N LYS A 62 20.66 29.86 38.44
CA LYS A 62 21.48 30.83 39.24
C LYS A 62 22.97 30.43 39.28
N TYR A 63 23.32 29.25 38.80
CA TYR A 63 24.67 28.68 38.86
C TYR A 63 25.24 28.46 37.49
N SER A 64 26.52 28.77 37.33
CA SER A 64 27.27 28.52 36.11
C SER A 64 28.45 27.60 36.39
N VAL A 65 28.84 26.77 35.46
CA VAL A 65 29.88 25.76 35.59
C VAL A 65 30.98 25.94 34.55
N THR A 66 32.22 25.78 35.02
CA THR A 66 33.38 25.63 34.13
C THR A 66 34.03 24.28 34.45
N ALA A 67 34.05 23.36 33.54
CA ALA A 67 34.58 22.02 33.70
C ALA A 67 35.11 21.46 32.35
N ASN A 68 36.20 20.69 32.44
CA ASN A 68 36.68 19.89 31.35
C ASN A 68 36.44 18.41 31.67
N ILE A 69 35.53 17.78 30.98
CA ILE A 69 35.12 16.39 31.20
C ILE A 69 35.67 15.57 30.06
N GLN A 70 36.57 14.63 30.35
CA GLN A 70 37.17 13.76 29.36
C GLN A 70 36.98 12.30 29.76
N GLN A 71 36.39 11.52 28.89
CA GLN A 71 36.18 10.08 29.02
C GLN A 71 35.49 9.67 30.36
N LYS A 72 34.44 10.41 30.77
CA LYS A 72 33.71 10.17 32.02
C LYS A 72 32.35 9.52 31.76
N ARG A 73 31.92 8.66 32.67
CA ARG A 73 30.54 8.14 32.70
C ARG A 73 29.58 9.25 33.07
N GLN A 74 28.31 9.12 32.69
CA GLN A 74 27.30 10.15 32.92
C GLN A 74 27.16 10.55 34.39
N ALA A 75 27.18 9.59 35.32
CA ALA A 75 27.17 9.85 36.77
C ALA A 75 28.38 10.68 37.24
N GLU A 76 29.58 10.34 36.75
CA GLU A 76 30.81 11.07 37.09
C GLU A 76 30.80 12.49 36.50
N ALA A 77 30.31 12.62 35.25
CA ALA A 77 30.20 13.93 34.61
C ALA A 77 29.24 14.86 35.37
N ILE A 78 28.08 14.34 35.83
CA ILE A 78 27.13 15.06 36.68
C ILE A 78 27.81 15.45 38.01
N GLY A 79 28.54 14.52 38.65
CA GLY A 79 29.27 14.80 39.88
C GLY A 79 30.28 15.94 39.74
N ILE A 80 31.02 16.00 38.61
CA ILE A 80 31.99 17.05 38.33
C ILE A 80 31.31 18.43 38.19
N ILE A 81 30.22 18.55 37.45
CA ILE A 81 29.56 19.85 37.25
C ILE A 81 28.77 20.32 38.47
N LEU A 82 28.45 19.45 39.44
CA LEU A 82 27.80 19.82 40.69
C LEU A 82 28.79 20.23 41.79
N GLN A 83 30.10 20.01 41.61
CA GLN A 83 31.10 20.45 42.57
C GLN A 83 31.07 21.98 42.71
N GLY A 84 31.05 22.45 43.96
CA GLY A 84 30.92 23.87 44.25
C GLY A 84 29.51 24.44 44.14
N THR A 85 28.51 23.63 43.82
CA THR A 85 27.09 24.01 43.85
C THR A 85 26.39 23.41 45.08
N PRO A 86 25.25 23.93 45.53
CA PRO A 86 24.48 23.35 46.64
C PRO A 86 23.66 22.13 46.22
N PHE A 87 23.95 21.50 45.09
CA PHE A 87 23.18 20.38 44.54
C PHE A 87 23.96 19.06 44.69
N ILE A 88 23.18 17.96 44.82
CA ILE A 88 23.65 16.58 44.77
C ILE A 88 22.78 15.84 43.76
N TYR A 89 23.28 14.73 43.22
CA TYR A 89 22.46 13.85 42.38
C TYR A 89 22.17 12.51 43.05
N LYS A 90 21.02 11.93 42.73
CA LYS A 90 20.69 10.52 43.02
C LYS A 90 20.47 9.78 41.70
N GLU A 91 21.22 8.71 41.49
CA GLU A 91 21.04 7.84 40.35
C GLU A 91 19.88 6.87 40.59
N ARG A 92 19.04 6.72 39.56
CA ARG A 92 17.96 5.74 39.46
C ARG A 92 18.19 4.90 38.22
N THR A 93 17.39 3.84 38.03
CA THR A 93 17.51 2.92 36.88
C THR A 93 17.48 3.65 35.53
N ASP A 94 16.59 4.66 35.40
CA ASP A 94 16.31 5.31 34.10
C ASP A 94 16.63 6.83 34.07
N TYR A 95 17.04 7.43 35.22
CA TYR A 95 17.33 8.87 35.29
C TYR A 95 18.23 9.25 36.46
N PHE A 96 18.80 10.46 36.41
CA PHE A 96 19.46 11.14 37.51
C PHE A 96 18.57 12.27 38.04
N ALA A 97 18.37 12.32 39.35
CA ALA A 97 17.62 13.41 39.99
C ALA A 97 18.61 14.36 40.72
N ILE A 98 18.59 15.64 40.36
CA ILE A 98 19.39 16.69 40.97
C ILE A 98 18.58 17.34 42.12
N GLN A 99 19.14 17.35 43.35
CA GLN A 99 18.48 17.85 44.56
C GLN A 99 19.39 18.81 45.27
N LYS A 100 18.83 19.81 45.99
CA LYS A 100 19.59 20.73 46.85
C LYS A 100 20.08 20.05 48.10
N LYS A 101 21.29 20.38 48.57
CA LYS A 101 21.98 19.72 49.67
C LYS A 101 21.40 20.03 51.07
N ASP A 102 20.61 21.10 51.22
CA ASP A 102 20.10 21.63 52.49
C ASP A 102 18.57 21.70 52.61
N ALA A 103 17.86 20.69 52.13
CA ALA A 103 16.42 20.59 52.41
C ALA A 103 16.18 19.50 53.46
N ARG A 104 16.23 19.85 54.77
CA ARG A 104 15.60 19.10 55.84
C ARG A 104 14.06 19.31 55.85
N ALA A 105 13.41 19.31 54.72
CA ALA A 105 11.99 19.04 54.66
C ALA A 105 11.85 17.52 54.49
N LYS A 106 11.27 16.86 55.49
CA LYS A 106 11.02 15.42 55.45
C LYS A 106 10.00 15.15 54.37
N ALA A 107 10.42 14.44 53.30
CA ALA A 107 9.54 14.10 52.21
C ALA A 107 8.44 13.13 52.70
N ILE A 108 7.18 13.43 52.44
CA ILE A 108 6.05 12.55 52.72
C ILE A 108 5.56 11.90 51.44
N GLU A 109 5.21 10.63 51.55
CA GLU A 109 4.53 9.89 50.47
C GLU A 109 3.02 10.17 50.52
N ILE A 110 2.49 10.69 49.40
CA ILE A 110 1.08 10.94 49.22
C ILE A 110 0.54 9.82 48.33
N ARG A 111 -0.21 8.91 48.94
CA ARG A 111 -0.84 7.76 48.22
C ARG A 111 -2.33 7.97 48.17
N GLY A 112 -2.94 7.47 47.09
CA GLY A 112 -4.38 7.50 46.90
C GLY A 112 -4.85 6.60 45.79
N MET A 113 -6.16 6.66 45.55
CA MET A 113 -6.82 5.89 44.49
C MET A 113 -7.89 6.76 43.83
N VAL A 114 -8.03 6.64 42.51
CA VAL A 114 -9.12 7.26 41.76
C VAL A 114 -10.12 6.19 41.33
N MET A 115 -11.41 6.44 41.53
CA MET A 115 -12.51 5.53 41.23
C MET A 115 -13.59 6.26 40.42
N ASN A 116 -14.41 5.50 39.69
CA ASN A 116 -15.60 5.98 39.01
C ASN A 116 -16.84 5.99 39.96
N GLU A 117 -18.00 6.38 39.41
CA GLU A 117 -19.30 6.41 40.14
C GLU A 117 -19.75 5.05 40.66
N LYS A 118 -19.21 3.94 40.12
CA LYS A 118 -19.51 2.57 40.54
C LYS A 118 -18.50 2.00 41.56
N ASN A 119 -17.57 2.85 42.04
CA ASN A 119 -16.44 2.47 42.88
C ASN A 119 -15.46 1.49 42.21
N GLU A 120 -15.37 1.50 40.86
CA GLU A 120 -14.36 0.74 40.12
C GLU A 120 -13.10 1.58 39.96
N PRO A 121 -11.89 0.98 40.08
CA PRO A 121 -10.64 1.70 39.90
C PRO A 121 -10.52 2.33 38.51
N MET A 122 -10.05 3.58 38.47
CA MET A 122 -9.84 4.29 37.21
C MET A 122 -8.35 4.38 36.87
N PRO A 123 -7.87 3.60 35.91
CA PRO A 123 -6.48 3.70 35.45
C PRO A 123 -6.26 4.93 34.56
N TYR A 124 -5.01 5.41 34.54
CA TYR A 124 -4.55 6.49 33.64
C TYR A 124 -5.22 7.85 33.86
N CYS A 125 -5.80 8.10 35.04
CA CYS A 125 -6.26 9.43 35.42
C CYS A 125 -5.08 10.34 35.69
N ASN A 126 -5.14 11.60 35.27
CA ASN A 126 -4.17 12.61 35.65
C ASN A 126 -4.44 13.06 37.09
N VAL A 127 -3.44 12.96 37.97
CA VAL A 127 -3.52 13.45 39.35
C VAL A 127 -2.42 14.49 39.57
N LEU A 128 -2.81 15.71 39.91
CA LEU A 128 -1.90 16.84 40.17
C LEU A 128 -1.88 17.14 41.65
N LEU A 129 -0.69 17.40 42.18
CA LEU A 129 -0.46 17.96 43.52
C LEU A 129 -0.33 19.47 43.40
N LEU A 130 -1.21 20.18 44.05
CA LEU A 130 -1.26 21.64 44.01
C LEU A 130 -0.95 22.16 45.42
N SER A 131 -0.25 23.29 45.53
CA SER A 131 -0.12 24.06 46.77
C SER A 131 -1.43 24.83 47.09
N SER A 132 -1.52 25.43 48.27
CA SER A 132 -2.71 26.18 48.70
C SER A 132 -3.11 27.34 47.80
N ASP A 133 -2.19 27.88 47.04
CA ASP A 133 -2.42 28.91 46.01
C ASP A 133 -2.76 28.35 44.62
N SER A 134 -3.02 27.03 44.53
CA SER A 134 -3.28 26.30 43.30
C SER A 134 -2.11 26.20 42.31
N THR A 135 -0.89 26.49 42.74
CA THR A 135 0.32 26.32 41.95
C THR A 135 0.66 24.83 41.84
N PHE A 136 1.09 24.40 40.66
CA PHE A 136 1.50 23.00 40.36
C PHE A 136 2.78 22.67 41.16
N VAL A 137 2.75 21.59 41.94
CA VAL A 137 3.89 21.07 42.68
C VAL A 137 4.43 19.77 42.11
N ASN A 138 3.52 18.80 41.83
CA ASN A 138 3.89 17.49 41.30
C ASN A 138 2.68 16.88 40.56
N GLY A 139 2.90 15.82 39.75
CA GLY A 139 1.82 15.13 39.07
C GLY A 139 2.21 13.71 38.68
N CYS A 140 1.20 12.85 38.60
CA CYS A 140 1.35 11.49 38.17
C CYS A 140 0.10 11.02 37.43
N ILE A 141 0.16 9.81 36.84
CA ILE A 141 -0.95 9.13 36.24
C ILE A 141 -1.27 7.89 37.08
N THR A 142 -2.55 7.59 37.35
CA THR A 142 -2.95 6.39 38.08
C THR A 142 -2.52 5.13 37.36
N LYS A 143 -2.14 4.09 38.15
CA LYS A 143 -1.80 2.76 37.63
C LYS A 143 -3.05 2.00 37.17
N ASP A 144 -2.86 0.76 36.69
CA ASP A 144 -3.95 -0.12 36.22
C ASP A 144 -4.99 -0.43 37.29
N ASP A 145 -4.59 -0.40 38.57
CA ASP A 145 -5.44 -0.58 39.74
C ASP A 145 -6.06 0.73 40.27
N GLY A 146 -5.95 1.83 39.53
CA GLY A 146 -6.43 3.15 39.93
C GLY A 146 -5.59 3.85 41.00
N SER A 147 -4.52 3.22 41.51
CA SER A 147 -3.67 3.77 42.55
C SER A 147 -2.69 4.83 42.04
N PHE A 148 -2.32 5.78 42.89
CA PHE A 148 -1.25 6.75 42.59
C PHE A 148 -0.34 6.95 43.82
N LEU A 149 0.90 7.37 43.51
CA LEU A 149 1.91 7.70 44.51
C LEU A 149 2.66 8.95 44.06
N MET A 150 2.72 9.95 44.93
CA MET A 150 3.48 11.20 44.73
C MET A 150 4.29 11.55 45.98
N MET A 151 5.28 12.43 45.82
CA MET A 151 6.09 12.95 46.89
C MET A 151 5.72 14.41 47.12
N GLY A 152 5.49 14.76 48.39
CA GLY A 152 5.32 16.12 48.87
C GLY A 152 6.25 16.42 50.04
N GLU A 153 6.21 17.62 50.59
CA GLU A 153 7.00 18.05 51.78
C GLU A 153 6.10 18.06 53.04
N GLU A 154 6.62 17.60 54.18
CA GLU A 154 5.91 17.52 55.44
C GLU A 154 5.56 18.95 55.95
N GLY A 155 4.30 19.15 56.35
CA GLY A 155 3.84 20.42 56.88
C GLY A 155 3.33 21.44 55.87
N MET A 156 3.40 21.14 54.59
CA MET A 156 2.80 22.00 53.57
C MET A 156 1.36 21.64 53.26
N PRO A 157 0.44 22.61 53.15
CA PRO A 157 -0.95 22.36 52.77
C PRO A 157 -1.05 22.12 51.24
N TYR A 158 -1.50 20.93 50.86
CA TYR A 158 -1.65 20.53 49.48
C TYR A 158 -3.11 20.16 49.12
N ALA A 159 -3.48 20.30 47.85
CA ALA A 159 -4.68 19.74 47.27
C ALA A 159 -4.34 18.77 46.13
N LEU A 160 -5.15 17.74 45.99
CA LEU A 160 -5.12 16.79 44.87
C LEU A 160 -6.18 17.16 43.87
N ARG A 161 -5.80 17.31 42.60
CA ARG A 161 -6.73 17.50 41.49
C ARG A 161 -6.64 16.30 40.56
N ALA A 162 -7.72 15.52 40.50
CA ALA A 162 -7.85 14.41 39.53
C ALA A 162 -8.75 14.77 38.37
N SER A 163 -8.36 14.37 37.18
CA SER A 163 -9.10 14.59 35.94
C SER A 163 -8.99 13.41 34.99
N TYR A 164 -10.08 13.13 34.27
CA TYR A 164 -10.15 12.11 33.25
C TYR A 164 -11.13 12.53 32.15
N ILE A 165 -10.89 12.17 30.90
CA ILE A 165 -11.74 12.55 29.78
C ILE A 165 -13.15 11.94 29.95
N GLY A 166 -14.18 12.78 29.88
CA GLY A 166 -15.58 12.38 30.08
C GLY A 166 -16.05 12.37 31.54
N TYR A 167 -15.21 12.86 32.47
CA TYR A 167 -15.52 12.98 33.90
C TYR A 167 -15.31 14.40 34.42
N THR A 168 -16.08 14.80 35.43
CA THR A 168 -15.89 16.07 36.11
C THR A 168 -14.57 16.08 36.88
N THR A 169 -13.78 17.12 36.70
CA THR A 169 -12.53 17.30 37.45
C THR A 169 -12.83 17.52 38.94
N VAL A 170 -12.22 16.73 39.81
CA VAL A 170 -12.36 16.84 41.29
C VAL A 170 -11.09 17.37 41.87
N THR A 171 -11.20 18.34 42.79
CA THR A 171 -10.09 18.87 43.59
C THR A 171 -10.46 18.69 45.05
N GLN A 172 -9.59 18.03 45.83
CA GLN A 172 -9.78 17.83 47.27
C GLN A 172 -8.48 18.06 48.06
N ALA A 173 -8.58 18.47 49.32
CA ALA A 173 -7.43 18.54 50.19
C ALA A 173 -6.87 17.14 50.51
N ILE A 174 -5.59 17.05 50.80
CA ILE A 174 -4.96 15.79 51.22
C ILE A 174 -5.47 15.37 52.58
N GLY A 175 -5.87 14.10 52.67
CA GLY A 175 -6.31 13.45 53.90
C GLY A 175 -5.54 12.14 54.16
N ASN A 176 -5.90 11.44 55.25
CA ASN A 176 -5.28 10.16 55.61
C ASN A 176 -5.59 9.03 54.59
N LYS A 177 -6.69 9.16 53.84
CA LYS A 177 -7.06 8.27 52.72
C LYS A 177 -7.47 9.15 51.54
N ASN A 178 -6.59 9.26 50.54
CA ASN A 178 -6.87 10.05 49.32
C ASN A 178 -7.63 9.24 48.32
N LEU A 179 -8.94 9.04 48.62
CA LEU A 179 -9.85 8.41 47.69
C LEU A 179 -10.57 9.48 46.85
N ILE A 180 -10.39 9.49 45.55
CA ILE A 180 -10.99 10.48 44.65
C ILE A 180 -12.00 9.79 43.76
N GLN A 181 -13.27 10.16 43.91
CA GLN A 181 -14.31 9.64 43.02
C GLN A 181 -14.61 10.65 41.92
N LEU A 182 -14.47 10.23 40.67
CA LEU A 182 -14.84 11.01 39.48
C LEU A 182 -16.25 10.62 39.04
N LEU A 183 -17.10 11.61 38.80
CA LEU A 183 -18.44 11.42 38.28
C LEU A 183 -18.46 11.72 36.79
N PRO A 184 -19.20 10.94 35.95
CA PRO A 184 -19.37 11.26 34.56
C PRO A 184 -19.87 12.70 34.40
N ASP A 185 -19.29 13.47 33.51
CA ASP A 185 -19.76 14.80 33.16
C ASP A 185 -21.07 14.67 32.36
N SER A 186 -22.21 14.81 33.05
CA SER A 186 -23.56 14.73 32.46
C SER A 186 -23.96 16.02 31.74
N LYS A 187 -23.17 17.07 31.80
CA LYS A 187 -23.31 18.16 30.85
C LYS A 187 -22.82 17.63 29.49
N ILE A 188 -23.79 17.32 28.63
CA ILE A 188 -23.56 17.44 27.19
C ILE A 188 -22.98 18.84 27.01
N LEU A 189 -21.67 18.91 26.91
CA LEU A 189 -21.00 20.07 26.35
C LEU A 189 -21.67 20.21 24.98
N GLU A 190 -22.53 21.20 24.80
CA GLU A 190 -22.68 21.77 23.47
C GLU A 190 -21.27 21.89 22.95
N GLU A 191 -21.00 21.08 21.94
CA GLU A 191 -19.71 20.87 21.32
C GLU A 191 -19.09 22.24 21.02
N VAL A 192 -18.31 22.77 21.96
CA VAL A 192 -17.26 23.71 21.61
C VAL A 192 -16.23 22.86 20.91
N THR A 193 -16.56 22.52 19.68
CA THR A 193 -15.64 22.03 18.70
C THR A 193 -14.62 23.14 18.50
N ILE A 194 -13.54 23.11 19.28
CA ILE A 194 -12.25 23.64 18.83
C ILE A 194 -11.83 22.69 17.71
N THR A 195 -12.48 22.82 16.58
CA THR A 195 -12.01 22.30 15.32
C THR A 195 -10.83 23.18 14.92
N ALA A 196 -9.65 22.86 15.42
CA ALA A 196 -8.51 22.91 14.53
C ALA A 196 -8.85 21.87 13.45
N LYS A 197 -9.56 22.31 12.40
CA LYS A 197 -9.96 21.48 11.27
C LYS A 197 -8.66 21.00 10.65
N ARG A 198 -8.25 19.76 10.94
CA ARG A 198 -7.14 19.16 10.20
C ARG A 198 -7.48 19.31 8.72
N PRO A 199 -6.58 19.83 7.90
CA PRO A 199 -6.83 19.91 6.48
C PRO A 199 -7.19 18.51 5.97
N LEU A 200 -8.17 18.44 5.08
CA LEU A 200 -8.62 17.15 4.51
C LEU A 200 -7.46 16.43 3.83
N ILE A 201 -6.60 17.19 3.15
CA ILE A 201 -5.42 16.73 2.43
C ILE A 201 -4.23 17.57 2.86
N GLU A 202 -3.13 16.92 3.16
CA GLU A 202 -1.86 17.53 3.53
C GLU A 202 -0.79 17.07 2.54
N PRO A 203 -0.01 17.96 1.95
CA PRO A 203 1.17 17.57 1.19
C PRO A 203 2.22 16.93 2.11
N THR A 204 2.87 15.88 1.64
CA THR A 204 4.03 15.24 2.28
C THR A 204 5.28 15.46 1.44
N ALA A 205 6.43 14.99 1.90
CA ALA A 205 7.66 15.10 1.14
C ALA A 205 7.63 14.29 -0.17
N ASN A 206 6.86 13.18 -0.19
CA ASN A 206 6.85 12.22 -1.30
C ASN A 206 5.46 12.08 -1.95
N GLY A 207 4.50 12.98 -1.65
CA GLY A 207 3.16 12.90 -2.20
C GLY A 207 2.10 13.66 -1.39
N LEU A 208 0.90 13.11 -1.27
CA LEU A 208 -0.24 13.70 -0.58
C LEU A 208 -0.79 12.75 0.48
N LYS A 209 -1.12 13.26 1.65
CA LYS A 209 -1.76 12.53 2.73
C LYS A 209 -3.17 13.04 2.95
N ALA A 210 -4.15 12.19 2.77
CA ALA A 210 -5.53 12.44 3.15
C ALA A 210 -5.74 12.04 4.62
N ASN A 211 -6.27 12.97 5.42
CA ASN A 211 -6.72 12.69 6.78
C ASN A 211 -8.14 12.13 6.72
N ILE A 212 -8.34 10.93 7.25
CA ILE A 212 -9.61 10.21 7.11
C ILE A 212 -10.45 10.35 8.37
N ILE A 213 -9.89 9.96 9.54
CA ILE A 213 -10.62 10.05 10.80
C ILE A 213 -11.06 11.48 11.12
N GLY A 214 -12.31 11.66 11.51
CA GLY A 214 -12.88 12.97 11.80
C GLY A 214 -13.12 13.85 10.59
N THR A 215 -12.95 13.32 9.38
CA THR A 215 -13.24 14.00 8.13
C THR A 215 -14.38 13.31 7.37
N SER A 216 -14.69 13.87 6.24
CA SER A 216 -15.68 13.38 5.31
C SER A 216 -15.35 12.01 4.73
N PHE A 217 -14.09 11.72 4.52
CA PHE A 217 -13.64 10.41 4.04
C PHE A 217 -14.02 9.25 4.98
N ALA A 218 -14.15 9.50 6.29
CA ALA A 218 -14.56 8.47 7.24
C ALA A 218 -15.97 7.91 7.01
N LYS A 219 -16.78 8.56 6.19
CA LYS A 219 -18.18 8.17 5.92
C LYS A 219 -18.37 7.49 4.56
N MET A 220 -17.32 7.25 3.82
CA MET A 220 -17.36 6.65 2.47
C MET A 220 -17.54 5.12 2.46
N GLY A 221 -17.86 4.50 3.59
CA GLY A 221 -18.05 3.06 3.65
C GLY A 221 -16.74 2.30 3.77
N THR A 222 -16.16 1.82 2.68
CA THR A 222 -14.96 0.98 2.64
C THR A 222 -13.73 1.73 2.14
N ALA A 223 -12.53 1.19 2.37
CA ALA A 223 -11.31 1.74 1.79
C ALA A 223 -11.34 1.69 0.26
N SER A 224 -11.92 0.63 -0.31
CA SER A 224 -12.07 0.49 -1.76
C SER A 224 -12.85 1.67 -2.36
N GLU A 225 -13.99 2.01 -1.76
CA GLU A 225 -14.78 3.16 -2.18
C GLU A 225 -14.03 4.49 -1.98
N MET A 226 -13.36 4.65 -0.84
CA MET A 226 -12.62 5.88 -0.51
C MET A 226 -11.45 6.16 -1.45
N LEU A 227 -10.72 5.12 -1.89
CA LEU A 227 -9.51 5.31 -2.69
C LEU A 227 -9.77 6.05 -4.00
N SER A 228 -10.92 5.81 -4.64
CA SER A 228 -11.31 6.51 -5.88
C SER A 228 -11.58 8.01 -5.69
N HIS A 229 -11.73 8.47 -4.44
CA HIS A 229 -11.97 9.87 -4.09
C HIS A 229 -10.71 10.59 -3.58
N LEU A 230 -9.58 9.88 -3.48
CA LEU A 230 -8.32 10.52 -3.14
C LEU A 230 -7.84 11.40 -4.30
N PRO A 231 -7.19 12.55 -4.01
CA PRO A 231 -6.55 13.34 -5.06
C PRO A 231 -5.57 12.51 -5.88
N PHE A 232 -5.57 12.70 -7.17
CA PHE A 232 -4.76 11.98 -8.15
C PHE A 232 -5.10 10.49 -8.32
N VAL A 233 -6.02 9.93 -7.57
CA VAL A 233 -6.43 8.54 -7.72
C VAL A 233 -7.70 8.44 -8.52
N THR A 234 -7.73 7.54 -9.49
CA THR A 234 -8.90 7.17 -10.28
C THR A 234 -9.03 5.66 -10.34
N GLY A 235 -10.19 5.18 -10.73
CA GLY A 235 -10.47 3.74 -10.81
C GLY A 235 -11.37 3.26 -9.68
N LYS A 236 -11.81 2.03 -9.76
CA LYS A 236 -12.73 1.38 -8.80
C LYS A 236 -12.54 -0.14 -8.81
N ASP A 237 -13.20 -0.81 -7.85
CA ASP A 237 -13.23 -2.29 -7.77
C ASP A 237 -11.81 -2.89 -7.75
N GLY A 238 -10.84 -2.20 -7.10
CA GLY A 238 -9.45 -2.63 -6.93
C GLY A 238 -8.51 -2.32 -8.10
N SER A 239 -9.03 -1.77 -9.18
CA SER A 239 -8.21 -1.27 -10.27
C SER A 239 -8.06 0.25 -10.12
N TYR A 240 -6.99 0.69 -9.46
CA TYR A 240 -6.69 2.10 -9.22
C TYR A 240 -5.50 2.55 -10.05
N THR A 241 -5.54 3.81 -10.44
CA THR A 241 -4.42 4.49 -11.12
C THR A 241 -4.13 5.80 -10.39
N VAL A 242 -2.89 6.03 -10.04
CA VAL A 242 -2.42 7.36 -9.64
C VAL A 242 -2.12 8.11 -10.91
N LEU A 243 -2.96 9.08 -11.22
CA LEU A 243 -2.90 9.85 -12.47
C LEU A 243 -1.52 10.45 -12.66
N GLY A 244 -0.97 10.25 -13.86
CA GLY A 244 0.40 10.65 -14.16
C GLY A 244 1.48 9.71 -13.61
N HIS A 245 1.21 8.77 -12.70
CA HIS A 245 2.19 7.87 -12.09
C HIS A 245 1.92 6.37 -12.34
N GLY A 246 0.74 6.01 -12.87
CA GLY A 246 0.39 4.63 -13.18
C GLY A 246 -0.30 3.88 -12.02
N THR A 247 -0.29 2.54 -12.08
CA THR A 247 -0.96 1.68 -11.09
C THR A 247 -0.20 1.70 -9.76
N PRO A 248 -0.83 2.10 -8.63
CA PRO A 248 -0.17 2.10 -7.35
C PRO A 248 -0.15 0.72 -6.70
N GLU A 249 0.87 0.46 -5.91
CA GLU A 249 0.78 -0.57 -4.89
C GLU A 249 0.05 -0.01 -3.65
N VAL A 250 -0.92 -0.75 -3.12
CA VAL A 250 -1.68 -0.34 -1.93
C VAL A 250 -1.15 -1.07 -0.70
N TYR A 251 -0.90 -0.32 0.37
CA TYR A 251 -0.40 -0.83 1.65
C TYR A 251 -1.36 -0.48 2.78
N ILE A 252 -1.66 -1.43 3.65
CA ILE A 252 -2.37 -1.21 4.91
C ILE A 252 -1.38 -1.43 6.06
N ASN A 253 -1.07 -0.39 6.84
CA ASN A 253 -0.10 -0.41 7.94
C ASN A 253 1.27 -0.99 7.52
N ASN A 254 1.79 -0.51 6.38
CA ASN A 254 3.03 -0.91 5.73
C ASN A 254 3.03 -2.32 5.07
N ARG A 255 1.92 -3.04 5.08
CA ARG A 255 1.76 -4.33 4.41
C ARG A 255 1.06 -4.15 3.07
N LYS A 256 1.63 -4.68 1.98
CA LYS A 256 1.00 -4.67 0.66
C LYS A 256 -0.34 -5.44 0.68
N VAL A 257 -1.35 -4.84 0.10
CA VAL A 257 -2.65 -5.47 -0.18
C VAL A 257 -2.45 -6.46 -1.32
N ARG A 258 -2.87 -7.70 -1.12
CA ARG A 258 -2.75 -8.78 -2.11
C ARG A 258 -4.07 -9.14 -2.75
N ASP A 259 -5.16 -8.82 -2.09
CA ASP A 259 -6.51 -9.10 -2.50
C ASP A 259 -7.38 -7.85 -2.33
N ILE A 260 -8.14 -7.53 -3.36
CA ILE A 260 -9.08 -6.40 -3.38
C ILE A 260 -10.04 -6.47 -2.20
N GLY A 261 -10.51 -7.67 -1.85
CA GLY A 261 -11.35 -7.88 -0.68
C GLY A 261 -10.76 -7.31 0.62
N GLU A 262 -9.44 -7.11 0.73
CA GLU A 262 -8.86 -6.42 1.89
C GLU A 262 -9.26 -4.94 1.97
N LEU A 263 -9.39 -4.27 0.83
CA LEU A 263 -9.85 -2.89 0.76
C LEU A 263 -11.36 -2.78 0.95
N ASP A 264 -12.11 -3.73 0.44
CA ASP A 264 -13.57 -3.82 0.66
C ASP A 264 -13.91 -4.08 2.13
N ARG A 265 -13.02 -4.78 2.83
CA ARG A 265 -13.15 -5.11 4.26
C ARG A 265 -12.80 -3.95 5.18
N LEU A 266 -11.90 -3.07 4.76
CA LEU A 266 -11.40 -1.98 5.56
C LEU A 266 -12.38 -0.81 5.52
N ARG A 267 -13.06 -0.57 6.64
CA ARG A 267 -13.97 0.58 6.76
C ARG A 267 -13.18 1.89 6.88
N THR A 268 -13.71 2.93 6.28
CA THR A 268 -13.07 4.25 6.29
C THR A 268 -13.02 4.88 7.68
N ASP A 269 -13.99 4.62 8.57
CA ASP A 269 -13.98 5.11 9.94
C ASP A 269 -12.91 4.46 10.84
N GLU A 270 -12.25 3.43 10.34
CA GLU A 270 -11.10 2.79 10.98
C GLU A 270 -9.76 3.28 10.43
N ILE A 271 -9.76 4.16 9.44
CA ILE A 271 -8.57 4.70 8.78
C ILE A 271 -8.22 6.05 9.40
N ILE A 272 -6.97 6.21 9.85
CA ILE A 272 -6.45 7.52 10.30
C ILE A 272 -6.13 8.40 9.10
N SER A 273 -5.42 7.82 8.13
CA SER A 273 -4.97 8.54 6.93
C SER A 273 -4.69 7.57 5.78
N ALA A 274 -4.82 8.08 4.57
CA ALA A 274 -4.32 7.45 3.36
C ALA A 274 -3.32 8.40 2.71
N GLU A 275 -2.12 7.92 2.41
CA GLU A 275 -1.05 8.70 1.78
C GLU A 275 -0.81 8.18 0.37
N VAL A 276 -0.97 9.03 -0.61
CA VAL A 276 -0.62 8.76 -2.00
C VAL A 276 0.83 9.20 -2.19
N ILE A 277 1.74 8.24 -2.29
CA ILE A 277 3.18 8.45 -2.47
C ILE A 277 3.45 8.36 -3.96
N THR A 278 3.79 9.48 -4.56
CA THR A 278 4.11 9.61 -5.99
C THR A 278 5.58 9.32 -6.29
N ILE A 279 6.41 9.27 -5.22
CA ILE A 279 7.85 9.02 -5.30
C ILE A 279 8.21 7.94 -4.27
N PRO A 280 7.96 6.65 -4.57
CA PRO A 280 8.36 5.56 -3.68
C PRO A 280 9.88 5.48 -3.56
N GLY A 281 10.41 5.37 -2.31
CA GLY A 281 11.84 5.22 -2.02
C GLY A 281 12.42 3.89 -2.50
N ALA A 282 13.74 3.69 -2.32
CA ALA A 282 14.46 2.51 -2.78
C ALA A 282 14.09 1.22 -1.99
N GLU A 283 13.39 1.35 -0.86
CA GLU A 283 12.83 0.22 -0.11
C GLU A 283 11.72 -0.53 -0.85
N TYR A 284 11.04 0.16 -1.79
CA TYR A 284 10.05 -0.45 -2.69
C TYR A 284 10.74 -1.12 -3.87
N ALA A 285 10.06 -2.08 -4.49
CA ALA A 285 10.60 -2.77 -5.66
C ALA A 285 10.79 -1.80 -6.85
N ALA A 286 11.67 -2.16 -7.77
CA ALA A 286 12.09 -1.31 -8.88
C ALA A 286 10.95 -0.92 -9.84
N ASN A 287 9.91 -1.75 -9.96
CA ASN A 287 8.74 -1.53 -10.81
C ASN A 287 7.64 -0.66 -10.17
N VAL A 288 7.77 -0.30 -8.88
CA VAL A 288 6.72 0.44 -8.16
C VAL A 288 6.74 1.91 -8.54
N SER A 289 5.72 2.34 -9.28
CA SER A 289 5.58 3.71 -9.78
C SER A 289 4.87 4.65 -8.81
N ALA A 290 3.93 4.14 -8.01
CA ALA A 290 3.24 4.87 -6.96
C ALA A 290 2.86 3.93 -5.81
N VAL A 291 2.61 4.49 -4.63
CA VAL A 291 2.16 3.74 -3.46
C VAL A 291 1.00 4.46 -2.79
N ILE A 292 -0.03 3.75 -2.40
CA ILE A 292 -1.07 4.26 -1.51
C ILE A 292 -0.90 3.58 -0.14
N ARG A 293 -0.51 4.34 0.87
CA ARG A 293 -0.27 3.84 2.22
C ARG A 293 -1.39 4.22 3.17
N ILE A 294 -2.20 3.24 3.56
CA ILE A 294 -3.31 3.39 4.49
C ILE A 294 -2.81 3.12 5.91
N ARG A 295 -3.06 4.07 6.82
CA ARG A 295 -2.85 3.91 8.25
C ARG A 295 -4.17 3.75 8.97
N THR A 296 -4.28 2.72 9.81
CA THR A 296 -5.50 2.43 10.57
C THR A 296 -5.36 2.79 12.04
N ILE A 297 -6.50 3.00 12.71
CA ILE A 297 -6.57 3.28 14.15
C ILE A 297 -5.98 2.11 14.93
N LYS A 298 -5.11 2.40 15.90
CA LYS A 298 -4.68 1.41 16.90
C LYS A 298 -5.70 1.39 18.05
N LYS A 299 -6.81 0.68 17.92
CA LYS A 299 -7.72 0.49 19.05
C LYS A 299 -7.13 -0.53 20.03
N ARG A 300 -7.02 -0.14 21.30
CA ARG A 300 -6.54 -0.98 22.40
C ARG A 300 -7.75 -1.66 23.03
N GLY A 301 -8.10 -2.85 22.58
CA GLY A 301 -9.14 -3.70 23.18
C GLY A 301 -8.58 -5.08 23.52
N GLN A 302 -9.02 -5.68 24.62
CA GLN A 302 -8.79 -7.08 24.96
C GLN A 302 -10.06 -7.88 24.59
N GLY A 303 -9.92 -9.18 24.34
CA GLY A 303 -11.04 -10.07 24.06
C GLY A 303 -11.36 -10.19 22.56
N TRP A 304 -12.58 -10.59 22.27
CA TRP A 304 -13.07 -10.84 20.91
C TRP A 304 -13.57 -9.58 20.23
N SER A 305 -13.25 -9.48 18.94
CA SER A 305 -13.77 -8.46 18.03
C SER A 305 -13.95 -9.05 16.64
N GLY A 306 -14.77 -8.42 15.83
CA GLY A 306 -14.95 -8.89 14.46
C GLY A 306 -15.84 -8.01 13.61
N SER A 307 -15.96 -8.41 12.34
CA SER A 307 -16.87 -7.79 11.37
C SER A 307 -17.46 -8.82 10.43
N LEU A 308 -18.65 -8.49 9.94
CA LEU A 308 -19.39 -9.21 8.90
C LEU A 308 -19.66 -8.22 7.78
N ALA A 309 -19.48 -8.62 6.53
CA ALA A 309 -19.87 -7.82 5.38
C ALA A 309 -20.53 -8.70 4.32
N SER A 310 -21.57 -8.18 3.71
CA SER A 310 -22.31 -8.81 2.60
C SER A 310 -22.54 -7.78 1.51
N ASN A 311 -22.19 -8.13 0.29
CA ASN A 311 -22.39 -7.28 -0.89
C ASN A 311 -23.16 -8.04 -1.95
N TYR A 312 -24.16 -7.40 -2.49
CA TYR A 312 -24.97 -7.92 -3.59
C TYR A 312 -25.08 -6.86 -4.67
N ASN A 313 -24.68 -7.20 -5.89
CA ASN A 313 -24.77 -6.35 -7.06
C ASN A 313 -25.54 -7.06 -8.18
N ARG A 314 -26.45 -6.34 -8.83
CA ARG A 314 -27.25 -6.79 -9.96
C ARG A 314 -27.04 -5.89 -11.17
N GLY A 315 -26.45 -6.42 -12.20
CA GLY A 315 -26.48 -5.96 -13.59
C GLY A 315 -27.23 -6.98 -14.44
N GLN A 316 -26.72 -7.39 -15.57
CA GLN A 316 -27.22 -8.54 -16.32
C GLN A 316 -26.99 -9.85 -15.55
N LYS A 317 -25.86 -9.94 -14.84
CA LYS A 317 -25.53 -11.06 -13.95
C LYS A 317 -25.40 -10.59 -12.49
N VAL A 318 -25.65 -11.51 -11.57
CA VAL A 318 -25.47 -11.27 -10.13
C VAL A 318 -24.03 -11.51 -9.75
N ARG A 319 -23.46 -10.58 -8.99
CA ARG A 319 -22.13 -10.70 -8.32
C ARG A 319 -22.22 -10.21 -6.89
N GLY A 320 -21.28 -10.62 -6.07
CA GLY A 320 -21.23 -10.19 -4.67
C GLY A 320 -20.26 -11.01 -3.85
N TYR A 321 -20.18 -10.67 -2.56
CA TYR A 321 -19.32 -11.40 -1.62
C TYR A 321 -19.92 -11.47 -0.21
N GLU A 322 -19.48 -12.47 0.51
CA GLU A 322 -19.72 -12.66 1.93
C GLU A 322 -18.39 -12.75 2.68
N GLN A 323 -18.31 -12.08 3.82
CA GLN A 323 -17.08 -12.01 4.58
C GLN A 323 -17.34 -12.07 6.09
N VAL A 324 -16.44 -12.78 6.75
CA VAL A 324 -16.32 -12.86 8.21
C VAL A 324 -14.88 -12.56 8.60
N GLN A 325 -14.69 -11.70 9.59
CA GLN A 325 -13.39 -11.47 10.22
C GLN A 325 -13.53 -11.56 11.73
N LEU A 326 -12.65 -12.32 12.38
CA LEU A 326 -12.57 -12.50 13.82
C LEU A 326 -11.15 -12.22 14.31
N ASN A 327 -11.06 -11.62 15.48
CA ASN A 327 -9.79 -11.34 16.15
C ASN A 327 -9.96 -11.56 17.65
N TYR A 328 -8.99 -12.22 18.27
CA TYR A 328 -8.91 -12.40 19.72
C TYR A 328 -7.59 -11.88 20.23
N ARG A 329 -7.63 -11.03 21.26
CA ARG A 329 -6.46 -10.40 21.84
C ARG A 329 -6.41 -10.57 23.35
N THR A 330 -5.23 -10.95 23.83
CA THR A 330 -4.94 -11.00 25.28
C THR A 330 -3.47 -10.69 25.54
N GLY A 331 -3.15 -9.67 26.35
CA GLY A 331 -1.79 -9.21 26.57
C GLY A 331 -1.04 -8.89 25.28
N GLY A 332 0.11 -9.52 25.07
CA GLY A 332 0.91 -9.39 23.83
C GLY A 332 0.40 -10.26 22.68
N LEU A 333 -0.44 -11.25 22.94
CA LEU A 333 -0.95 -12.20 21.95
C LEU A 333 -2.11 -11.60 21.17
N ASP A 334 -2.11 -11.79 19.83
CA ASP A 334 -3.15 -11.40 18.91
C ASP A 334 -3.35 -12.52 17.87
N ILE A 335 -4.50 -13.19 17.90
CA ILE A 335 -4.88 -14.25 16.97
C ILE A 335 -6.00 -13.72 16.09
N PHE A 336 -5.86 -13.87 14.79
CA PHE A 336 -6.84 -13.35 13.84
C PHE A 336 -7.10 -14.34 12.71
N GLY A 337 -8.31 -14.28 12.19
CA GLY A 337 -8.70 -15.05 11.02
C GLY A 337 -9.77 -14.33 10.22
N SER A 338 -9.82 -14.60 8.92
CA SER A 338 -10.91 -14.16 8.05
C SER A 338 -11.21 -15.20 6.98
N GLY A 339 -12.48 -15.26 6.60
CA GLY A 339 -12.96 -15.97 5.42
C GLY A 339 -13.69 -15.02 4.51
N TYR A 340 -13.42 -15.10 3.22
CA TYR A 340 -14.03 -14.30 2.17
C TYR A 340 -14.43 -15.22 1.03
N VAL A 341 -15.71 -15.21 0.68
CA VAL A 341 -16.27 -15.95 -0.45
C VAL A 341 -16.83 -14.92 -1.42
N THR A 342 -16.41 -14.97 -2.66
CA THR A 342 -16.94 -14.07 -3.69
C THR A 342 -17.50 -14.87 -4.87
N ARG A 343 -18.59 -14.36 -5.42
CA ARG A 343 -19.07 -14.69 -6.75
C ARG A 343 -18.81 -13.51 -7.66
N SER A 344 -17.88 -13.67 -8.60
CA SER A 344 -17.62 -12.72 -9.65
C SER A 344 -18.22 -13.26 -10.94
N THR A 345 -19.12 -12.52 -11.56
CA THR A 345 -19.63 -12.81 -12.89
C THR A 345 -19.14 -11.74 -13.85
N PHE A 346 -18.73 -12.15 -15.01
CA PHE A 346 -18.35 -11.25 -16.09
C PHE A 346 -19.21 -11.60 -17.30
N TYR A 347 -20.01 -10.65 -17.72
CA TYR A 347 -20.83 -10.77 -18.90
C TYR A 347 -20.51 -9.61 -19.83
N GLY A 348 -20.19 -9.90 -21.07
CA GLY A 348 -19.82 -8.88 -22.03
C GLY A 348 -20.19 -9.27 -23.44
N ASN A 349 -20.57 -8.28 -24.22
CA ASN A 349 -20.74 -8.41 -25.66
C ASN A 349 -19.78 -7.46 -26.37
N SER A 350 -19.28 -7.90 -27.51
CA SER A 350 -18.45 -7.08 -28.37
C SER A 350 -18.78 -7.34 -29.84
N THR A 351 -18.65 -6.29 -30.61
CA THR A 351 -18.62 -6.40 -32.08
C THR A 351 -17.24 -5.97 -32.54
N SER A 352 -16.63 -6.73 -33.45
CA SER A 352 -15.38 -6.32 -34.10
C SER A 352 -15.36 -6.58 -35.57
N ASN A 353 -14.59 -5.78 -36.28
CA ASN A 353 -14.20 -6.03 -37.67
C ASN A 353 -12.67 -6.09 -37.72
N ASN A 354 -12.15 -7.28 -37.96
CA ASN A 354 -10.72 -7.52 -38.12
C ASN A 354 -10.42 -7.56 -39.60
N ARG A 355 -9.57 -6.66 -40.11
CA ARG A 355 -9.13 -6.56 -41.46
C ARG A 355 -7.67 -6.94 -41.59
N LEU A 356 -7.33 -7.84 -42.47
CA LEU A 356 -5.97 -8.20 -42.86
C LEU A 356 -5.75 -7.86 -44.32
N GLU A 357 -4.70 -7.09 -44.59
CA GLU A 357 -4.21 -6.75 -45.93
C GLU A 357 -2.90 -7.49 -46.19
N ALA A 358 -3.00 -8.64 -46.91
CA ALA A 358 -1.89 -9.49 -47.30
C ALA A 358 -1.93 -9.71 -48.80
N SER A 359 -1.70 -10.91 -49.34
CA SER A 359 -1.92 -11.25 -50.78
C SER A 359 -3.36 -11.04 -51.23
N SER A 360 -4.31 -11.12 -50.31
CA SER A 360 -5.72 -10.79 -50.47
C SER A 360 -6.18 -9.95 -49.26
N ILE A 361 -7.33 -9.28 -49.41
CA ILE A 361 -7.98 -8.54 -48.35
C ILE A 361 -8.97 -9.45 -47.61
N TRP A 362 -8.76 -9.63 -46.31
CA TRP A 362 -9.64 -10.42 -45.46
C TRP A 362 -10.37 -9.51 -44.49
N ASP A 363 -11.69 -9.57 -44.44
CA ASP A 363 -12.56 -8.87 -43.51
C ASP A 363 -13.33 -9.90 -42.68
N MET A 364 -13.13 -9.89 -41.33
CA MET A 364 -13.77 -10.79 -40.40
C MET A 364 -14.63 -9.98 -39.43
N GLN A 365 -15.94 -10.08 -39.62
CA GLN A 365 -16.94 -9.41 -38.77
C GLN A 365 -17.37 -10.37 -37.68
N ASN A 366 -17.07 -10.02 -36.42
CA ASN A 366 -17.34 -10.85 -35.27
C ASN A 366 -18.42 -10.23 -34.40
N GLN A 367 -19.35 -11.06 -33.93
CA GLN A 367 -20.23 -10.77 -32.81
C GLN A 367 -19.87 -11.73 -31.68
N THR A 368 -19.36 -11.22 -30.55
CA THR A 368 -18.82 -12.06 -29.51
C THR A 368 -19.58 -11.83 -28.19
N LEU A 369 -20.00 -12.91 -27.54
CA LEU A 369 -20.58 -12.95 -26.23
C LEU A 369 -19.64 -13.69 -25.27
N ARG A 370 -19.31 -13.08 -24.16
CA ARG A 370 -18.51 -13.70 -23.07
C ARG A 370 -19.37 -13.89 -21.84
N ASP A 371 -19.38 -15.10 -21.29
CA ASP A 371 -20.05 -15.43 -20.02
C ASP A 371 -19.08 -16.18 -19.11
N ARG A 372 -18.61 -15.52 -18.06
CA ARG A 372 -17.67 -16.06 -17.09
C ARG A 372 -18.27 -16.03 -15.71
N LYS A 373 -18.12 -17.10 -14.96
CA LYS A 373 -18.54 -17.20 -13.57
C LYS A 373 -17.42 -17.79 -12.72
N LEU A 374 -17.01 -17.05 -11.73
CA LEU A 374 -15.93 -17.36 -10.81
C LEU A 374 -16.47 -17.36 -9.39
N ASP A 375 -16.45 -18.50 -8.72
CA ASP A 375 -16.74 -18.62 -7.28
C ASP A 375 -15.40 -18.90 -6.57
N TYR A 376 -14.97 -17.99 -5.71
CA TYR A 376 -13.63 -17.99 -5.14
C TYR A 376 -13.64 -17.85 -3.61
N PHE A 377 -12.72 -18.55 -2.96
CA PHE A 377 -12.49 -18.48 -1.51
C PHE A 377 -11.10 -17.92 -1.21
N TYR A 378 -11.04 -16.98 -0.28
CA TYR A 378 -9.85 -16.48 0.37
C TYR A 378 -9.93 -16.68 1.88
N GLY A 379 -8.90 -17.28 2.46
CA GLY A 379 -8.73 -17.41 3.91
C GLY A 379 -7.53 -16.61 4.40
N THR A 380 -7.59 -16.18 5.64
CA THR A 380 -6.42 -15.66 6.37
C THR A 380 -6.43 -16.21 7.78
N LEU A 381 -5.32 -16.73 8.25
CA LEU A 381 -5.09 -17.13 9.63
C LEU A 381 -3.75 -16.54 10.08
N GLY A 382 -3.69 -15.94 11.25
CA GLY A 382 -2.44 -15.39 11.72
C GLY A 382 -2.36 -15.26 13.23
N VAL A 383 -1.11 -15.24 13.69
CA VAL A 383 -0.76 -15.03 15.09
C VAL A 383 0.33 -13.97 15.15
N ASN A 384 0.19 -13.04 16.07
CA ASN A 384 1.16 -12.00 16.37
C ASN A 384 1.43 -12.00 17.87
N TYR A 385 2.68 -11.81 18.25
CA TYR A 385 3.09 -11.70 19.64
C TYR A 385 4.02 -10.51 19.86
N ASP A 386 3.58 -9.55 20.66
CA ASP A 386 4.37 -8.43 21.13
C ASP A 386 5.08 -8.86 22.44
N PHE A 387 6.40 -9.10 22.42
CA PHE A 387 7.19 -9.38 23.62
C PHE A 387 7.18 -8.17 24.58
N ASN A 388 7.18 -6.98 23.97
CA ASN A 388 7.12 -5.68 24.63
C ASN A 388 6.75 -4.62 23.58
N GLU A 389 6.78 -3.34 23.94
CA GLU A 389 6.45 -2.25 23.02
C GLU A 389 7.41 -2.12 21.81
N ARG A 390 8.62 -2.69 21.93
CA ARG A 390 9.71 -2.55 20.94
C ARG A 390 9.91 -3.78 20.05
N HIS A 391 9.44 -4.95 20.45
CA HIS A 391 9.73 -6.22 19.77
C HIS A 391 8.46 -7.01 19.50
N SER A 392 8.28 -7.44 18.26
CA SER A 392 7.11 -8.15 17.79
C SER A 392 7.51 -9.23 16.78
N ILE A 393 6.87 -10.39 16.86
CA ILE A 393 6.94 -11.43 15.83
C ILE A 393 5.54 -11.80 15.39
N GLY A 394 5.42 -12.39 14.22
CA GLY A 394 4.16 -12.97 13.78
C GLY A 394 4.30 -13.86 12.56
N VAL A 395 3.28 -14.68 12.38
CA VAL A 395 3.14 -15.57 11.22
C VAL A 395 1.73 -15.40 10.67
N ARG A 396 1.60 -15.40 9.35
CA ARG A 396 0.34 -15.30 8.64
C ARG A 396 0.31 -16.28 7.49
N TYR A 397 -0.75 -17.06 7.41
CA TYR A 397 -1.03 -18.02 6.36
C TYR A 397 -2.27 -17.60 5.58
N GLU A 398 -2.19 -17.61 4.25
CA GLU A 398 -3.24 -17.17 3.34
C GLU A 398 -3.49 -18.24 2.26
N PRO A 399 -4.42 -19.18 2.53
CA PRO A 399 -4.90 -20.12 1.52
C PRO A 399 -5.93 -19.46 0.63
N ASN A 400 -5.92 -19.84 -0.65
CA ASN A 400 -7.00 -19.47 -1.57
C ASN A 400 -7.27 -20.56 -2.61
N THR A 401 -8.51 -20.63 -3.10
CA THR A 401 -8.92 -21.62 -4.10
C THR A 401 -10.21 -21.22 -4.80
N LEU A 402 -10.44 -21.75 -5.99
CA LEU A 402 -11.78 -21.82 -6.58
C LEU A 402 -12.65 -22.78 -5.78
N LEU A 403 -13.92 -22.43 -5.51
CA LEU A 403 -14.86 -23.30 -4.82
C LEU A 403 -15.39 -24.45 -5.69
N LYS A 404 -15.32 -24.28 -7.01
CA LYS A 404 -15.71 -25.25 -8.04
C LYS A 404 -14.98 -24.91 -9.33
N ASN A 405 -15.12 -25.77 -10.36
CA ASN A 405 -14.60 -25.49 -11.68
C ASN A 405 -15.10 -24.12 -12.15
N HIS A 406 -14.16 -23.31 -12.62
CA HIS A 406 -14.42 -22.02 -13.20
C HIS A 406 -14.58 -22.18 -14.70
N HIS A 407 -15.76 -21.80 -15.22
CA HIS A 407 -16.06 -21.83 -16.64
C HIS A 407 -16.04 -20.42 -17.20
N ASN A 408 -15.41 -20.25 -18.35
CA ASN A 408 -15.43 -19.05 -19.16
C ASN A 408 -15.81 -19.45 -20.58
N HIS A 409 -17.02 -19.09 -21.00
CA HIS A 409 -17.53 -19.35 -22.35
C HIS A 409 -17.40 -18.10 -23.20
N VAL A 410 -16.90 -18.27 -24.42
CA VAL A 410 -16.87 -17.24 -25.45
C VAL A 410 -17.58 -17.79 -26.66
N TYR A 411 -18.66 -17.15 -27.03
CA TYR A 411 -19.43 -17.47 -28.24
C TYR A 411 -19.14 -16.39 -29.29
N ALA A 412 -18.68 -16.76 -30.46
CA ALA A 412 -18.39 -15.81 -31.53
C ALA A 412 -19.04 -16.26 -32.83
N ASP A 413 -19.90 -15.43 -33.40
CA ASP A 413 -20.40 -15.56 -34.78
C ASP A 413 -19.51 -14.71 -35.67
N VAL A 414 -18.85 -15.35 -36.65
CA VAL A 414 -17.84 -14.74 -37.52
C VAL A 414 -18.25 -14.85 -38.97
N ILE A 415 -18.39 -13.70 -39.61
CA ILE A 415 -18.60 -13.64 -41.07
C ILE A 415 -17.28 -13.28 -41.74
N VAL A 416 -16.79 -14.13 -42.62
CA VAL A 416 -15.51 -13.96 -43.32
C VAL A 416 -15.77 -13.57 -44.76
N LYS A 417 -15.12 -12.50 -45.21
CA LYS A 417 -15.08 -12.07 -46.61
C LYS A 417 -13.64 -12.05 -47.09
N LYS A 418 -13.43 -12.45 -48.31
CA LYS A 418 -12.15 -12.36 -49.04
C LYS A 418 -12.33 -11.49 -50.27
N ASP A 419 -11.51 -10.44 -50.41
CA ASP A 419 -11.55 -9.48 -51.50
C ASP A 419 -12.96 -8.86 -51.71
N GLY A 420 -13.71 -8.71 -50.60
CA GLY A 420 -15.08 -8.20 -50.57
C GLY A 420 -16.18 -9.23 -50.76
N GLU A 421 -15.88 -10.43 -51.28
CA GLU A 421 -16.82 -11.51 -51.48
C GLU A 421 -17.02 -12.36 -50.24
N PHE A 422 -18.24 -12.80 -49.93
CA PHE A 422 -18.55 -13.71 -48.83
C PHE A 422 -17.82 -15.04 -49.04
N LEU A 423 -17.09 -15.51 -48.02
CA LEU A 423 -16.40 -16.77 -48.04
C LEU A 423 -17.09 -17.83 -47.17
N GLU A 424 -17.31 -17.52 -45.92
CA GLU A 424 -17.91 -18.45 -44.96
C GLU A 424 -18.47 -17.72 -43.69
N GLU A 425 -19.34 -18.45 -43.00
CA GLU A 425 -19.80 -18.11 -41.65
C GLU A 425 -19.33 -19.18 -40.65
N ILE A 426 -18.77 -18.76 -39.51
CA ILE A 426 -18.23 -19.68 -38.49
C ILE A 426 -18.85 -19.32 -37.15
N LYS A 427 -19.40 -20.32 -36.49
CA LYS A 427 -19.82 -20.22 -35.09
C LYS A 427 -18.77 -20.87 -34.22
N THR A 428 -17.95 -20.05 -33.58
CA THR A 428 -16.89 -20.49 -32.67
C THR A 428 -17.42 -20.50 -31.24
N VAL A 429 -17.25 -21.62 -30.55
CA VAL A 429 -17.44 -21.70 -29.10
C VAL A 429 -16.11 -22.05 -28.45
N GLN A 430 -15.64 -21.17 -27.61
CA GLN A 430 -14.46 -21.43 -26.77
C GLN A 430 -14.94 -21.64 -25.35
N GLU A 431 -14.61 -22.79 -24.79
CA GLU A 431 -14.85 -23.12 -23.38
C GLU A 431 -13.52 -23.30 -22.64
N ASN A 432 -13.32 -22.52 -21.58
CA ASN A 432 -12.17 -22.68 -20.68
C ASN A 432 -12.70 -23.15 -19.33
N GLU A 433 -12.20 -24.30 -18.88
CA GLU A 433 -12.49 -24.86 -17.57
C GLU A 433 -11.23 -24.84 -16.70
N THR A 434 -11.22 -24.03 -15.64
CA THR A 434 -10.14 -24.00 -14.64
C THR A 434 -10.55 -24.80 -13.41
N LYS A 435 -9.73 -25.79 -13.04
CA LYS A 435 -10.00 -26.66 -11.91
C LYS A 435 -9.64 -26.01 -10.58
N PRO A 436 -10.38 -26.30 -9.49
CA PRO A 436 -10.00 -25.89 -8.14
C PRO A 436 -8.62 -26.38 -7.76
N GLN A 437 -7.75 -25.46 -7.35
CA GLN A 437 -6.42 -25.73 -6.84
C GLN A 437 -6.16 -24.83 -5.63
N TRP A 438 -5.60 -25.43 -4.56
CA TRP A 438 -5.21 -24.66 -3.40
C TRP A 438 -3.86 -23.97 -3.66
N ASN A 439 -3.86 -22.66 -3.47
CA ASN A 439 -2.67 -21.82 -3.44
C ASN A 439 -2.38 -21.43 -1.99
N HIS A 440 -1.12 -21.38 -1.63
CA HIS A 440 -0.67 -21.14 -0.27
C HIS A 440 0.33 -19.99 -0.23
N SER A 441 0.10 -19.02 0.65
CA SER A 441 1.06 -17.97 0.95
C SER A 441 1.32 -17.95 2.45
N LEU A 442 2.59 -17.95 2.84
CA LEU A 442 3.03 -17.85 4.22
C LEU A 442 3.97 -16.67 4.36
N ASN A 443 3.76 -15.84 5.37
CA ASN A 443 4.68 -14.78 5.75
C ASN A 443 5.01 -14.90 7.23
N GLY A 444 6.30 -14.85 7.57
CA GLY A 444 6.81 -14.66 8.92
C GLY A 444 7.54 -13.34 9.02
N TYR A 445 7.42 -12.64 10.15
CA TYR A 445 8.11 -11.38 10.35
C TYR A 445 8.67 -11.22 11.77
N TYR A 446 9.71 -10.40 11.87
CA TYR A 446 10.20 -9.80 13.10
C TYR A 446 10.36 -8.30 12.91
N VAL A 447 9.82 -7.51 13.83
CA VAL A 447 10.02 -6.05 13.90
C VAL A 447 10.50 -5.71 15.29
N GLY A 448 11.61 -4.96 15.38
CA GLY A 448 12.17 -4.63 16.68
C GLY A 448 13.11 -3.42 16.65
N SER A 449 13.45 -2.92 17.86
CA SER A 449 14.40 -1.85 18.06
C SER A 449 15.67 -2.42 18.69
N VAL A 450 16.79 -2.36 17.95
CA VAL A 450 18.11 -2.80 18.42
C VAL A 450 19.02 -1.58 18.57
N GLY A 451 19.20 -1.12 19.80
CA GLY A 451 19.87 0.15 20.05
C GLY A 451 19.14 1.32 19.41
N LYS A 452 19.78 2.03 18.48
CA LYS A 452 19.18 3.15 17.73
C LYS A 452 18.50 2.71 16.41
N TRP A 453 18.64 1.45 16.05
CA TRP A 453 18.12 0.91 14.80
C TRP A 453 16.73 0.32 14.98
N GLN A 454 15.84 0.65 14.06
CA GLN A 454 14.60 -0.08 13.85
C GLN A 454 14.90 -1.15 12.79
N VAL A 455 14.57 -2.39 13.11
CA VAL A 455 14.82 -3.55 12.24
C VAL A 455 13.50 -4.19 11.88
N ASP A 456 13.31 -4.47 10.59
CA ASP A 456 12.17 -5.18 10.02
C ASP A 456 12.70 -6.32 9.14
N VAL A 457 12.36 -7.57 9.49
CA VAL A 457 12.73 -8.77 8.73
C VAL A 457 11.48 -9.52 8.36
N ASN A 458 11.36 -9.87 7.09
CA ASN A 458 10.26 -10.66 6.55
C ASN A 458 10.80 -11.86 5.77
N ALA A 459 10.12 -12.99 5.91
CA ALA A 459 10.34 -14.18 5.12
C ALA A 459 9.03 -14.67 4.54
N ASP A 460 8.99 -14.88 3.23
CA ASP A 460 7.80 -15.28 2.49
C ASP A 460 8.02 -16.60 1.76
N TYR A 461 6.99 -17.42 1.77
CA TYR A 461 6.85 -18.60 0.94
C TYR A 461 5.54 -18.52 0.17
N TYR A 462 5.58 -18.81 -1.13
CA TYR A 462 4.40 -18.95 -1.97
C TYR A 462 4.46 -20.23 -2.76
N PHE A 463 3.35 -20.94 -2.78
CA PHE A 463 3.09 -22.08 -3.66
C PHE A 463 1.76 -21.87 -4.36
N GLY A 464 1.78 -21.88 -5.69
CA GLY A 464 0.59 -21.77 -6.52
C GLY A 464 0.59 -22.74 -7.67
N ARG A 465 -0.59 -23.21 -8.04
CA ARG A 465 -0.80 -24.03 -9.23
C ARG A 465 -2.14 -23.71 -9.87
N THR A 466 -2.15 -23.86 -11.20
CA THR A 466 -3.36 -23.68 -12.01
C THR A 466 -3.41 -24.79 -13.06
N GLU A 467 -4.58 -25.33 -13.32
CA GLU A 467 -4.84 -26.26 -14.40
C GLU A 467 -6.10 -25.81 -15.14
N THR A 468 -5.95 -25.50 -16.42
CA THR A 468 -7.04 -25.03 -17.30
C THR A 468 -7.10 -25.91 -18.53
N LEU A 469 -8.27 -26.44 -18.81
CA LEU A 469 -8.63 -27.08 -20.06
C LEU A 469 -9.34 -26.05 -20.94
N GLN A 470 -8.96 -25.95 -22.18
CA GLN A 470 -9.64 -25.15 -23.20
C GLN A 470 -10.07 -26.05 -24.33
N THR A 471 -11.34 -25.95 -24.72
CA THR A 471 -11.89 -26.59 -25.90
C THR A 471 -12.45 -25.54 -26.83
N ILE A 472 -12.11 -25.60 -28.09
CA ILE A 472 -12.62 -24.70 -29.17
C ILE A 472 -13.30 -25.52 -30.21
N THR A 473 -14.56 -25.18 -30.51
CA THR A 473 -15.32 -25.80 -31.57
C THR A 473 -15.69 -24.76 -32.64
N ASN A 474 -15.66 -25.16 -33.90
CA ASN A 474 -16.13 -24.37 -35.03
C ASN A 474 -17.30 -25.10 -35.68
N ASN A 475 -18.48 -24.46 -35.78
CA ASN A 475 -19.70 -25.05 -36.32
C ASN A 475 -20.10 -26.39 -35.67
N GLY A 476 -19.75 -26.57 -34.38
CA GLY A 476 -20.03 -27.78 -33.61
C GLY A 476 -18.97 -28.88 -33.70
N GLU A 477 -17.95 -28.72 -34.52
CA GLU A 477 -16.83 -29.66 -34.63
C GLU A 477 -15.64 -29.15 -33.79
N GLU A 478 -14.95 -30.06 -33.11
CA GLU A 478 -13.76 -29.72 -32.32
C GLU A 478 -12.63 -29.25 -33.24
N ALA A 479 -12.15 -28.02 -32.98
CA ALA A 479 -11.06 -27.42 -33.76
C ALA A 479 -9.72 -27.50 -32.98
N ALA A 480 -9.75 -27.36 -31.70
CA ALA A 480 -8.57 -27.48 -30.84
C ALA A 480 -8.96 -27.80 -29.40
N GLU A 481 -8.17 -28.64 -28.77
CA GLU A 481 -8.19 -28.86 -27.34
C GLU A 481 -6.80 -28.55 -26.75
N SER A 482 -6.74 -27.77 -25.66
CA SER A 482 -5.46 -27.51 -24.99
C SER A 482 -5.59 -27.61 -23.47
N THR A 483 -4.51 -28.06 -22.82
CA THR A 483 -4.38 -28.12 -21.36
C THR A 483 -3.17 -27.31 -20.94
N SER A 484 -3.41 -26.30 -20.10
CA SER A 484 -2.37 -25.50 -19.47
C SER A 484 -2.23 -25.90 -18.00
N LYS A 485 -1.01 -26.25 -17.56
CA LYS A 485 -0.67 -26.57 -16.17
C LYS A 485 0.49 -25.70 -15.73
N VAL A 486 0.24 -24.86 -14.74
CA VAL A 486 1.25 -23.96 -14.17
C VAL A 486 1.50 -24.33 -12.73
N ARG A 487 2.78 -24.37 -12.33
CA ARG A 487 3.20 -24.58 -10.95
C ARG A 487 4.28 -23.57 -10.56
N ASN A 488 4.06 -22.85 -9.48
CA ASN A 488 4.93 -21.78 -9.00
C ASN A 488 5.39 -22.07 -7.58
N TYR A 489 6.69 -21.86 -7.32
CA TYR A 489 7.28 -21.75 -6.00
C TYR A 489 8.04 -20.44 -5.90
N LEU A 490 7.87 -19.73 -4.80
CA LEU A 490 8.66 -18.54 -4.51
C LEU A 490 9.08 -18.56 -3.04
N TYR A 491 10.35 -18.22 -2.81
CA TYR A 491 10.94 -17.97 -1.51
C TYR A 491 11.52 -16.56 -1.52
N ALA A 492 11.25 -15.77 -0.52
CA ALA A 492 11.80 -14.44 -0.41
C ALA A 492 12.14 -14.06 1.03
N VAL A 493 13.24 -13.33 1.20
CA VAL A 493 13.63 -12.74 2.48
C VAL A 493 13.97 -11.27 2.24
N LYS A 494 13.44 -10.41 3.08
CA LYS A 494 13.73 -8.96 3.08
C LYS A 494 14.10 -8.52 4.48
N ALA A 495 15.19 -7.78 4.60
CA ALA A 495 15.62 -7.16 5.86
C ALA A 495 15.89 -5.68 5.65
N VAL A 496 15.31 -4.85 6.52
CA VAL A 496 15.48 -3.38 6.49
C VAL A 496 15.90 -2.92 7.88
N ALA A 497 16.91 -2.06 7.95
CA ALA A 497 17.32 -1.39 9.18
C ALA A 497 17.29 0.12 8.96
N SER A 498 16.66 0.85 9.86
CA SER A 498 16.57 2.31 9.77
C SER A 498 16.94 3.00 11.08
N THR A 499 17.51 4.20 10.97
CA THR A 499 17.93 5.01 12.12
C THR A 499 17.99 6.49 11.75
N SER A 500 18.05 7.35 12.74
CA SER A 500 18.34 8.77 12.52
C SER A 500 19.84 9.03 12.52
N ILE A 501 20.36 9.69 11.46
CA ILE A 501 21.75 10.13 11.34
C ILE A 501 21.76 11.65 11.20
N GLY A 502 22.33 12.35 12.17
CA GLY A 502 22.28 13.81 12.27
C GLY A 502 20.82 14.29 12.37
N LYS A 503 20.38 15.15 11.44
CA LYS A 503 19.00 15.61 11.31
C LYS A 503 18.16 14.74 10.38
N GLY A 504 18.80 13.81 9.66
CA GLY A 504 18.17 12.99 8.65
C GLY A 504 17.75 11.63 9.14
N HIS A 505 16.97 10.95 8.30
CA HIS A 505 16.56 9.55 8.47
C HIS A 505 17.28 8.70 7.42
N PHE A 506 17.95 7.66 7.88
CA PHE A 506 18.68 6.70 7.04
C PHE A 506 18.05 5.33 7.14
N SER A 507 17.88 4.67 6.00
CA SER A 507 17.50 3.25 5.92
C SER A 507 18.43 2.51 4.98
N ILE A 508 18.68 1.24 5.29
CA ILE A 508 19.44 0.30 4.45
C ILE A 508 18.76 -1.06 4.52
N GLY A 509 18.76 -1.78 3.42
CA GLY A 509 18.16 -3.10 3.39
C GLY A 509 18.68 -3.99 2.28
N THR A 510 18.27 -5.25 2.35
CA THR A 510 18.51 -6.26 1.33
C THR A 510 17.25 -7.09 1.12
N GLU A 511 17.07 -7.58 -0.09
CA GLU A 511 15.97 -8.47 -0.45
C GLU A 511 16.50 -9.54 -1.41
N GLU A 512 16.22 -10.80 -1.10
CA GLU A 512 16.55 -11.96 -1.94
C GLU A 512 15.27 -12.72 -2.27
N THR A 513 15.09 -13.03 -3.55
CA THR A 513 13.93 -13.77 -4.05
C THR A 513 14.40 -14.89 -4.96
N PHE A 514 13.87 -16.09 -4.75
CA PHE A 514 14.05 -17.25 -5.62
C PHE A 514 12.69 -17.71 -6.13
N THR A 515 12.52 -17.71 -7.46
CA THR A 515 11.33 -18.17 -8.18
C THR A 515 11.65 -19.44 -8.94
N ASN A 516 10.72 -20.41 -8.90
CA ASN A 516 10.78 -21.65 -9.68
C ASN A 516 9.39 -21.90 -10.26
N ARG A 517 9.28 -21.77 -11.59
CA ARG A 517 8.02 -21.89 -12.33
C ARG A 517 8.11 -22.95 -13.40
N HIS A 518 7.11 -23.82 -13.46
CA HIS A 518 6.90 -24.80 -14.52
C HIS A 518 5.61 -24.48 -15.25
N ASP A 519 5.69 -24.39 -16.57
CA ASP A 519 4.57 -24.22 -17.48
C ASP A 519 4.53 -25.38 -18.47
N LEU A 520 3.48 -26.18 -18.42
CA LEU A 520 3.20 -27.23 -19.38
C LEU A 520 1.96 -26.83 -20.17
N PHE A 521 2.11 -26.69 -21.47
CA PHE A 521 1.03 -26.45 -22.42
C PHE A 521 0.98 -27.61 -23.41
N LEU A 522 -0.12 -28.36 -23.35
CA LEU A 522 -0.39 -29.49 -24.25
C LEU A 522 -1.52 -29.05 -25.20
N GLN A 523 -1.37 -29.33 -26.49
CA GLN A 523 -2.39 -28.97 -27.47
C GLN A 523 -2.55 -30.05 -28.52
N SER A 524 -3.79 -30.53 -28.69
CA SER A 524 -4.11 -31.51 -29.73
C SER A 524 -4.47 -30.84 -31.06
N GLY A 525 -4.06 -31.41 -32.19
CA GLY A 525 -4.53 -31.10 -33.53
C GLY A 525 -3.97 -29.84 -34.17
N PHE A 526 -3.08 -29.06 -33.46
CA PHE A 526 -2.66 -27.76 -33.99
C PHE A 526 -1.14 -27.49 -33.93
N SER A 527 -0.54 -27.40 -32.75
CA SER A 527 0.87 -27.06 -32.60
C SER A 527 1.58 -28.06 -31.67
N ALA A 528 2.92 -27.97 -31.57
CA ALA A 528 3.70 -28.77 -30.65
C ALA A 528 3.44 -28.37 -29.19
N ASP A 529 3.52 -29.34 -28.30
CA ASP A 529 3.51 -29.14 -26.87
C ASP A 529 4.67 -28.25 -26.41
N ALA A 530 4.44 -27.40 -25.42
CA ALA A 530 5.49 -26.61 -24.77
C ALA A 530 5.62 -26.98 -23.30
N ASN A 531 6.86 -27.23 -22.88
CA ASN A 531 7.21 -27.50 -21.48
C ASN A 531 8.34 -26.59 -21.05
N ASN A 532 7.99 -25.51 -20.40
CA ASN A 532 8.91 -24.45 -20.01
C ASN A 532 9.19 -24.51 -18.51
N HIS A 533 10.44 -24.33 -18.14
CA HIS A 533 10.85 -24.24 -16.75
C HIS A 533 11.75 -23.02 -16.54
N VAL A 534 11.31 -22.10 -15.67
CA VAL A 534 12.03 -20.87 -15.37
C VAL A 534 12.45 -20.87 -13.91
N LYS A 535 13.76 -20.69 -13.69
CA LYS A 535 14.35 -20.44 -12.37
C LYS A 535 14.94 -19.03 -12.37
N GLN A 536 14.52 -18.22 -11.42
CA GLN A 536 15.06 -16.86 -11.30
C GLN A 536 15.53 -16.60 -9.89
N SER A 537 16.73 -16.04 -9.76
CA SER A 537 17.26 -15.47 -8.53
C SER A 537 17.38 -13.96 -8.70
N LEU A 538 16.80 -13.21 -7.78
CA LEU A 538 16.91 -11.76 -7.70
C LEU A 538 17.46 -11.40 -6.33
N TRP A 539 18.62 -10.75 -6.30
CA TRP A 539 19.22 -10.20 -5.10
C TRP A 539 19.33 -8.68 -5.21
N SER A 540 18.92 -7.96 -4.19
CA SER A 540 19.00 -6.52 -4.17
C SER A 540 19.54 -5.97 -2.84
N VAL A 541 20.26 -4.86 -2.93
CA VAL A 541 20.67 -4.03 -1.80
C VAL A 541 20.21 -2.60 -2.08
N PHE A 542 19.67 -1.94 -1.08
CA PHE A 542 19.18 -0.57 -1.22
C PHE A 542 19.49 0.27 0.02
N ALA A 543 19.60 1.57 -0.21
CA ALA A 543 19.71 2.54 0.87
C ALA A 543 19.00 3.84 0.50
N ASP A 544 18.43 4.50 1.49
CA ASP A 544 17.75 5.79 1.39
C ASP A 544 18.23 6.72 2.50
N TYR A 545 18.39 7.99 2.19
CA TYR A 545 18.66 9.04 3.16
C TYR A 545 17.79 10.25 2.89
N SER A 546 17.04 10.71 3.88
CA SER A 546 16.19 11.89 3.82
C SER A 546 16.66 12.92 4.84
N LEU A 547 16.92 14.16 4.38
CA LEU A 547 17.52 15.23 5.17
C LEU A 547 16.65 16.49 5.16
N PRO A 548 15.96 16.82 6.27
CA PRO A 548 15.26 18.08 6.42
C PRO A 548 16.24 19.24 6.73
N LEU A 549 16.20 20.30 5.89
CA LEU A 549 17.01 21.51 6.00
C LEU A 549 16.10 22.74 5.93
N GLY A 550 15.60 23.21 7.08
CA GLY A 550 14.67 24.34 7.16
C GLY A 550 13.37 24.07 6.42
N LYS A 551 13.11 24.78 5.32
CA LYS A 551 11.91 24.60 4.48
C LYS A 551 12.07 23.53 3.39
N TRP A 552 13.27 22.99 3.24
CA TRP A 552 13.60 21.96 2.29
C TRP A 552 13.70 20.59 2.94
N ASN A 553 13.32 19.56 2.20
CA ASN A 553 13.64 18.17 2.50
C ASN A 553 14.23 17.54 1.25
N PHE A 554 15.48 17.07 1.36
CA PHE A 554 16.17 16.36 0.29
C PHE A 554 16.15 14.88 0.59
N SER A 555 15.84 14.06 -0.42
CA SER A 555 15.95 12.60 -0.30
C SER A 555 16.76 12.05 -1.46
N ALA A 556 17.64 11.11 -1.14
CA ALA A 556 18.42 10.36 -2.10
C ALA A 556 18.42 8.89 -1.72
N GLY A 557 18.10 8.05 -2.67
CA GLY A 557 18.10 6.61 -2.52
C GLY A 557 18.71 5.92 -3.73
N PHE A 558 19.15 4.71 -3.53
CA PHE A 558 19.56 3.82 -4.61
C PHE A 558 19.17 2.39 -4.29
N ARG A 559 18.91 1.62 -5.34
CA ARG A 559 18.72 0.17 -5.28
C ARG A 559 19.63 -0.45 -6.33
N TYR A 560 20.44 -1.43 -5.93
CA TYR A 560 21.20 -2.28 -6.83
C TYR A 560 20.54 -3.64 -6.88
N GLU A 561 20.32 -4.17 -8.10
CA GLU A 561 19.75 -5.48 -8.33
C GLU A 561 20.64 -6.34 -9.19
N TYR A 562 20.92 -7.55 -8.72
CA TYR A 562 21.47 -8.64 -9.50
C TYR A 562 20.38 -9.68 -9.76
N GLN A 563 20.05 -9.88 -11.04
CA GLN A 563 19.05 -10.85 -11.46
C GLN A 563 19.67 -11.86 -12.41
N LYS A 564 19.46 -13.14 -12.12
CA LYS A 564 19.85 -14.27 -12.99
C LYS A 564 18.62 -15.11 -13.28
N THR A 565 18.35 -15.34 -14.56
CA THR A 565 17.28 -16.22 -15.05
C THR A 565 17.92 -17.42 -15.74
N ASP A 566 17.45 -18.61 -15.43
CA ASP A 566 17.78 -19.85 -16.14
C ASP A 566 16.47 -20.38 -16.77
N TYR A 567 16.38 -20.36 -18.08
CA TYR A 567 15.23 -20.81 -18.86
C TYR A 567 15.51 -22.15 -19.52
N TYR A 568 14.59 -23.09 -19.38
CA TYR A 568 14.67 -24.41 -20.00
C TYR A 568 13.39 -24.63 -20.82
N GLU A 569 13.56 -25.12 -22.04
CA GLU A 569 12.51 -25.60 -22.92
C GLU A 569 12.68 -27.10 -23.12
N ASN A 570 11.64 -27.89 -22.84
CA ASN A 570 11.70 -29.36 -22.88
C ASN A 570 12.89 -29.95 -22.14
N ASN A 571 13.22 -29.39 -20.94
CA ASN A 571 14.38 -29.69 -20.10
C ASN A 571 15.75 -29.34 -20.72
N ILE A 572 15.81 -28.65 -21.84
CA ILE A 572 17.04 -28.19 -22.48
C ILE A 572 17.26 -26.72 -22.10
N TYR A 573 18.44 -26.41 -21.53
CA TYR A 573 18.81 -25.05 -21.18
C TYR A 573 18.91 -24.15 -22.42
N GLN A 574 18.26 -23.01 -22.39
CA GLN A 574 18.21 -22.04 -23.48
C GLN A 574 19.02 -20.78 -23.07
N LYS A 575 20.21 -20.64 -23.65
CA LYS A 575 21.15 -19.58 -23.26
C LYS A 575 20.64 -18.17 -23.57
N GLU A 576 20.01 -17.98 -24.73
CA GLU A 576 19.52 -16.67 -25.18
C GLU A 576 18.36 -16.18 -24.33
N GLN A 577 17.50 -17.08 -23.85
CA GLN A 577 16.39 -16.81 -22.95
C GLN A 577 16.78 -16.74 -21.45
N SER A 578 18.07 -16.87 -21.16
CA SER A 578 18.62 -16.91 -19.80
C SER A 578 19.47 -15.68 -19.47
N PRO A 579 18.88 -14.49 -19.40
CA PRO A 579 19.64 -13.25 -19.18
C PRO A 579 20.16 -13.12 -17.76
N VAL A 580 21.27 -12.39 -17.64
CA VAL A 580 21.78 -11.89 -16.36
C VAL A 580 21.78 -10.35 -16.42
N TYR A 581 21.14 -9.74 -15.42
CA TYR A 581 21.04 -8.29 -15.31
C TYR A 581 21.73 -7.76 -14.05
N ASN A 582 22.38 -6.61 -14.19
CA ASN A 582 22.93 -5.81 -13.10
C ASN A 582 22.36 -4.39 -13.25
N ASP A 583 21.56 -3.95 -12.30
CA ASP A 583 20.83 -2.69 -12.41
C ASP A 583 21.12 -1.78 -11.22
N PHE A 584 21.41 -0.52 -11.51
CA PHE A 584 21.51 0.55 -10.54
C PHE A 584 20.31 1.48 -10.72
N ILE A 585 19.48 1.61 -9.70
CA ILE A 585 18.18 2.26 -9.74
C ILE A 585 18.17 3.42 -8.75
N PRO A 586 18.54 4.65 -9.16
CA PRO A 586 18.56 5.83 -8.32
C PRO A 586 17.17 6.45 -8.14
N THR A 587 16.98 7.11 -7.00
CA THR A 587 15.80 7.94 -6.68
C THR A 587 16.29 9.21 -6.01
N LEU A 588 15.87 10.37 -6.51
CA LEU A 588 16.25 11.68 -5.96
C LEU A 588 15.00 12.54 -5.81
N SER A 589 14.87 13.27 -4.72
CA SER A 589 13.82 14.28 -4.57
C SER A 589 14.26 15.48 -3.76
N ALA A 590 13.71 16.64 -4.11
CA ALA A 590 13.84 17.89 -3.39
C ALA A 590 12.44 18.46 -3.15
N ASN A 591 12.03 18.53 -1.90
CA ASN A 591 10.74 19.07 -1.49
C ASN A 591 10.93 20.40 -0.78
N TYR A 592 10.20 21.44 -1.20
CA TYR A 592 10.15 22.76 -0.58
C TYR A 592 8.77 23.01 0.01
N ARG A 593 8.68 23.32 1.31
CA ARG A 593 7.43 23.65 1.98
C ARG A 593 7.50 25.00 2.68
N ASN A 594 6.52 25.86 2.39
CA ASN A 594 6.40 27.17 3.03
C ASN A 594 4.92 27.59 3.15
N GLY A 595 4.37 27.52 4.37
CA GLY A 595 2.95 27.75 4.62
C GLY A 595 2.09 26.76 3.84
N ASP A 596 1.19 27.27 2.99
CA ASP A 596 0.28 26.48 2.16
C ASP A 596 0.93 25.95 0.86
N TRP A 597 2.15 26.40 0.53
CA TRP A 597 2.89 25.97 -0.64
C TRP A 597 3.70 24.70 -0.35
N ASN A 598 3.59 23.72 -1.24
CA ASN A 598 4.47 22.57 -1.29
C ASN A 598 4.87 22.30 -2.74
N LEU A 599 6.17 22.20 -2.98
CA LEU A 599 6.77 21.89 -4.28
C LEU A 599 7.71 20.71 -4.13
N THR A 600 7.60 19.71 -5.01
CA THR A 600 8.49 18.56 -5.05
C THR A 600 8.97 18.32 -6.45
N LEU A 601 10.29 18.41 -6.65
CA LEU A 601 10.96 17.96 -7.86
C LEU A 601 11.56 16.60 -7.60
N SER A 602 11.33 15.63 -8.48
CA SER A 602 11.81 14.27 -8.32
C SER A 602 12.29 13.64 -9.59
N TYR A 603 13.31 12.79 -9.46
CA TYR A 603 13.79 11.88 -10.47
C TYR A 603 13.80 10.46 -9.94
N LYS A 604 13.30 9.51 -10.73
CA LYS A 604 13.34 8.09 -10.41
C LYS A 604 13.55 7.25 -11.66
N ASN A 605 14.44 6.27 -11.56
CA ASN A 605 14.57 5.19 -12.52
C ASN A 605 13.68 4.00 -12.09
N TYR A 606 13.05 3.35 -13.07
CA TYR A 606 12.20 2.18 -12.88
C TYR A 606 12.69 1.02 -13.75
N LYS A 607 12.41 -0.19 -13.28
CA LYS A 607 12.66 -1.42 -14.02
C LYS A 607 11.44 -2.31 -13.92
N GLU A 608 10.99 -2.85 -15.04
CA GLU A 608 9.89 -3.80 -15.09
C GLU A 608 10.30 -5.03 -15.93
N ASN A 609 10.13 -6.21 -15.35
CA ASN A 609 10.39 -7.46 -16.04
C ASN A 609 9.09 -7.96 -16.71
N PRO A 610 9.16 -8.61 -17.86
CA PRO A 610 7.99 -9.26 -18.45
C PRO A 610 7.35 -10.27 -17.51
N SER A 611 6.03 -10.42 -17.58
CA SER A 611 5.31 -11.48 -16.86
C SER A 611 5.78 -12.84 -17.37
N TYR A 612 5.89 -13.83 -16.49
CA TYR A 612 6.31 -15.17 -16.89
C TYR A 612 5.38 -15.83 -17.91
N SER A 613 4.09 -15.49 -17.89
CA SER A 613 3.07 -16.05 -18.81
C SER A 613 3.28 -15.71 -20.28
N ILE A 614 3.99 -14.61 -20.56
CA ILE A 614 4.29 -14.19 -21.96
C ILE A 614 5.69 -14.65 -22.41
N LEU A 615 6.51 -15.19 -21.49
CA LEU A 615 7.84 -15.73 -21.82
C LEU A 615 7.71 -17.19 -22.30
N THR A 616 6.96 -17.41 -23.37
CA THR A 616 6.72 -18.71 -23.98
C THR A 616 6.69 -18.59 -25.49
N ASN A 617 7.06 -19.63 -26.19
CA ASN A 617 6.92 -19.76 -27.65
C ASN A 617 5.72 -20.62 -28.04
N ALA A 618 4.91 -21.08 -27.08
CA ALA A 618 3.69 -21.82 -27.36
C ALA A 618 2.72 -21.01 -28.21
N ILE A 619 2.26 -21.58 -29.35
CA ILE A 619 1.24 -20.98 -30.20
C ILE A 619 -0.12 -21.46 -29.72
N ASN A 620 -0.95 -20.55 -29.25
CA ASN A 620 -2.31 -20.82 -28.77
C ASN A 620 -3.31 -20.55 -29.89
N TYR A 621 -4.11 -21.57 -30.24
CA TYR A 621 -5.23 -21.45 -31.19
C TYR A 621 -6.36 -20.66 -30.51
N ARG A 622 -6.76 -19.53 -31.07
CA ARG A 622 -7.87 -18.71 -30.57
C ARG A 622 -9.13 -18.84 -31.43
N SER A 623 -8.94 -18.92 -32.73
CA SER A 623 -10.00 -19.16 -33.72
C SER A 623 -9.37 -19.69 -35.01
N LYS A 624 -10.18 -20.03 -35.98
CA LYS A 624 -9.73 -20.44 -37.32
C LYS A 624 -8.79 -19.42 -37.98
N TYR A 625 -8.97 -18.13 -37.67
CA TYR A 625 -8.24 -17.02 -38.29
C TYR A 625 -7.38 -16.21 -37.35
N GLU A 626 -7.23 -16.66 -36.10
CA GLU A 626 -6.43 -15.93 -35.10
C GLU A 626 -5.65 -16.87 -34.17
N TYR A 627 -4.35 -16.68 -34.13
CA TYR A 627 -3.44 -17.36 -33.23
C TYR A 627 -2.79 -16.35 -32.27
N MET A 628 -2.21 -16.83 -31.18
CA MET A 628 -1.49 -15.99 -30.23
C MET A 628 -0.26 -16.73 -29.70
N THR A 629 0.86 -16.03 -29.57
CA THR A 629 2.08 -16.55 -28.96
C THR A 629 2.67 -15.56 -27.96
N GLY A 630 3.50 -16.04 -27.06
CA GLY A 630 4.39 -15.20 -26.27
C GLY A 630 5.72 -14.95 -26.99
N ASN A 631 6.71 -14.45 -26.25
CA ASN A 631 8.06 -14.26 -26.73
C ASN A 631 9.06 -14.44 -25.58
N PRO A 632 9.81 -15.53 -25.50
CA PRO A 632 10.75 -15.78 -24.39
C PRO A 632 12.01 -14.90 -24.44
N LEU A 633 12.22 -14.14 -25.52
CA LEU A 633 13.36 -13.22 -25.70
C LEU A 633 13.06 -11.79 -25.25
N LEU A 634 11.87 -11.51 -24.68
CA LEU A 634 11.50 -10.18 -24.24
C LEU A 634 12.45 -9.66 -23.17
N PRO A 635 13.10 -8.50 -23.38
CA PRO A 635 13.96 -7.89 -22.39
C PRO A 635 13.15 -7.23 -21.26
N LYS A 636 13.83 -6.85 -20.19
CA LYS A 636 13.27 -5.93 -19.20
C LYS A 636 13.01 -4.57 -19.83
N GLN A 637 11.96 -3.91 -19.40
CA GLN A 637 11.69 -2.49 -19.65
C GLN A 637 12.36 -1.64 -18.58
N THR A 638 12.96 -0.51 -18.97
CA THR A 638 13.48 0.51 -18.03
C THR A 638 12.87 1.86 -18.35
N SER A 639 12.70 2.70 -17.34
CA SER A 639 12.22 4.05 -17.57
C SER A 639 12.83 5.07 -16.61
N ASP A 640 13.12 6.26 -17.14
CA ASP A 640 13.59 7.43 -16.41
C ASP A 640 12.47 8.45 -16.34
N ARG A 641 12.12 8.87 -15.13
CA ARG A 641 11.02 9.81 -14.92
C ARG A 641 11.48 11.03 -14.13
N LEU A 642 11.16 12.20 -14.64
CA LEU A 642 11.26 13.49 -13.98
C LEU A 642 9.83 13.99 -13.70
N SER A 643 9.53 14.39 -12.46
CA SER A 643 8.21 14.91 -12.07
C SER A 643 8.35 16.16 -11.23
N LEU A 644 7.41 17.10 -11.43
CA LEU A 644 7.21 18.27 -10.59
C LEU A 644 5.78 18.22 -10.03
N ASP A 645 5.66 18.06 -8.71
CA ASP A 645 4.40 18.10 -7.98
C ASP A 645 4.33 19.41 -7.19
N ALA A 646 3.26 20.17 -7.38
CA ALA A 646 3.01 21.42 -6.68
C ALA A 646 1.63 21.42 -6.04
N SER A 647 1.52 21.99 -4.83
CA SER A 647 0.21 22.20 -4.22
C SER A 647 0.14 23.52 -3.49
N TRP A 648 -1.04 24.14 -3.56
CA TRP A 648 -1.39 25.35 -2.82
C TRP A 648 -2.84 25.27 -2.34
N LYS A 649 -3.04 25.18 -1.03
CA LYS A 649 -4.36 24.99 -0.40
C LYS A 649 -5.08 23.78 -0.99
N TRP A 650 -6.11 24.01 -1.79
CA TRP A 650 -6.96 23.01 -2.44
C TRP A 650 -6.67 22.83 -3.94
N ILE A 651 -5.56 23.39 -4.43
CA ILE A 651 -5.09 23.27 -5.83
C ILE A 651 -3.87 22.34 -5.84
N TYR A 652 -3.87 21.33 -6.70
CA TYR A 652 -2.80 20.36 -6.87
C TYR A 652 -2.44 20.29 -8.35
N LEU A 653 -1.15 20.35 -8.66
CA LEU A 653 -0.58 20.27 -10.01
C LEU A 653 0.48 19.16 -10.02
N THR A 654 0.44 18.31 -11.04
CA THR A 654 1.52 17.37 -11.36
C THR A 654 1.90 17.53 -12.82
N THR A 655 3.20 17.64 -13.10
CA THR A 655 3.77 17.65 -14.44
C THR A 655 4.88 16.60 -14.50
N TRP A 656 4.97 15.84 -15.59
CA TRP A 656 5.97 14.81 -15.74
C TRP A 656 6.54 14.72 -17.16
N TYR A 657 7.74 14.19 -17.24
CA TYR A 657 8.37 13.65 -18.43
C TYR A 657 8.92 12.27 -18.09
N GLN A 658 8.65 11.28 -18.95
CA GLN A 658 9.14 9.91 -18.80
C GLN A 658 9.69 9.40 -20.13
N TYR A 659 10.91 8.87 -20.07
CA TYR A 659 11.55 8.14 -21.15
C TYR A 659 11.51 6.65 -20.83
N VAL A 660 10.98 5.83 -21.73
CA VAL A 660 10.85 4.38 -21.57
C VAL A 660 11.67 3.70 -22.65
N LYS A 661 12.54 2.79 -22.23
CA LYS A 661 13.32 1.94 -23.13
C LYS A 661 12.80 0.51 -23.06
N ASN A 662 12.69 -0.14 -24.23
CA ASN A 662 12.17 -1.48 -24.40
C ASN A 662 10.70 -1.61 -23.90
N SER A 663 9.82 -0.72 -24.33
CA SER A 663 8.41 -0.79 -24.00
C SER A 663 7.77 -2.00 -24.69
N LEU A 664 7.04 -2.83 -23.90
CA LEU A 664 6.40 -4.03 -24.42
C LEU A 664 5.04 -3.69 -25.05
N THR A 665 4.76 -4.25 -26.20
CA THR A 665 3.46 -4.12 -26.88
C THR A 665 3.07 -5.43 -27.55
N THR A 666 1.78 -5.56 -27.90
CA THR A 666 1.29 -6.63 -28.74
C THR A 666 1.16 -6.14 -30.18
N VAL A 667 1.56 -6.98 -31.12
CA VAL A 667 1.45 -6.73 -32.56
C VAL A 667 0.59 -7.83 -33.20
N THR A 668 -0.32 -7.44 -34.09
CA THR A 668 -1.09 -8.37 -34.91
C THR A 668 -0.58 -8.28 -36.33
N GLN A 669 -0.27 -9.42 -36.94
CA GLN A 669 0.25 -9.50 -38.30
C GLN A 669 -0.22 -10.80 -38.99
N ALA A 670 0.01 -10.93 -40.29
CA ALA A 670 -0.22 -12.20 -41.00
C ALA A 670 0.66 -13.31 -40.40
N TYR A 671 0.11 -14.49 -40.11
CA TYR A 671 0.85 -15.62 -39.55
C TYR A 671 1.77 -16.25 -40.61
N ASN A 672 1.19 -16.74 -41.70
CA ASN A 672 1.88 -17.28 -42.88
C ASN A 672 0.88 -17.28 -44.03
N ASP A 673 0.96 -16.29 -44.88
CA ASP A 673 -0.04 -16.10 -45.95
C ASP A 673 0.00 -17.21 -47.05
N GLU A 674 1.14 -17.90 -47.20
CA GLU A 674 1.26 -18.98 -48.17
C GLU A 674 0.58 -20.28 -47.71
N THR A 675 0.77 -20.64 -46.44
CA THR A 675 0.28 -21.90 -45.83
C THR A 675 -1.01 -21.75 -45.04
N HIS A 676 -1.26 -20.54 -44.51
CA HIS A 676 -2.42 -20.19 -43.70
C HIS A 676 -3.02 -18.85 -44.14
N PRO A 677 -3.57 -18.78 -45.38
CA PRO A 677 -4.10 -17.53 -45.90
C PRO A 677 -5.22 -16.98 -45.02
N GLY A 678 -5.17 -15.70 -44.74
CA GLY A 678 -6.16 -15.00 -43.90
C GLY A 678 -5.95 -15.16 -42.39
N VAL A 679 -4.99 -15.96 -41.91
CA VAL A 679 -4.73 -16.15 -40.50
C VAL A 679 -3.80 -15.06 -39.97
N THR A 680 -4.18 -14.48 -38.86
CA THR A 680 -3.37 -13.52 -38.10
C THR A 680 -2.74 -14.17 -36.88
N ILE A 681 -1.58 -13.64 -36.44
CA ILE A 681 -0.95 -13.96 -35.16
C ILE A 681 -0.78 -12.71 -34.33
N ILE A 682 -1.11 -12.84 -33.05
CA ILE A 682 -0.81 -11.83 -32.02
C ILE A 682 0.45 -12.27 -31.31
N ASP A 683 1.49 -11.45 -31.35
CA ASP A 683 2.75 -11.68 -30.63
C ASP A 683 3.18 -10.47 -29.79
N TYR A 684 4.17 -10.66 -28.94
CA TYR A 684 4.76 -9.60 -28.11
C TYR A 684 6.04 -9.09 -28.74
N GLN A 685 6.12 -7.78 -28.92
CA GLN A 685 7.27 -7.08 -29.48
C GLN A 685 7.75 -5.95 -28.58
N VAL A 686 8.93 -5.41 -28.89
CA VAL A 686 9.61 -4.37 -28.12
C VAL A 686 9.68 -3.10 -28.93
N ILE A 687 9.03 -2.04 -28.44
CA ILE A 687 9.23 -0.69 -28.93
C ILE A 687 10.52 -0.17 -28.30
N PRO A 688 11.56 0.21 -29.11
CA PRO A 688 12.86 0.59 -28.56
C PRO A 688 12.78 1.77 -27.59
N GLU A 689 12.05 2.82 -27.97
CA GLU A 689 11.94 4.07 -27.23
C GLU A 689 10.52 4.60 -27.22
N THR A 690 10.09 5.11 -26.06
CA THR A 690 8.81 5.78 -25.88
C THR A 690 8.99 6.97 -24.96
N HIS A 691 8.46 8.12 -25.34
CA HIS A 691 8.42 9.33 -24.53
C HIS A 691 6.98 9.62 -24.12
N SER A 692 6.77 9.90 -22.83
CA SER A 692 5.46 10.39 -22.37
C SER A 692 5.65 11.64 -21.52
N TYR A 693 4.78 12.62 -21.71
CA TYR A 693 4.80 13.85 -20.93
C TYR A 693 3.39 14.39 -20.76
N GLY A 694 3.18 15.11 -19.69
CA GLY A 694 1.85 15.64 -19.42
C GLY A 694 1.79 16.53 -18.20
N THR A 695 0.62 17.11 -18.03
CA THR A 695 0.28 17.90 -16.85
C THR A 695 -1.15 17.61 -16.41
N MET A 696 -1.39 17.71 -15.12
CA MET A 696 -2.68 17.45 -14.49
C MET A 696 -2.92 18.45 -13.37
N VAL A 697 -4.17 18.88 -13.22
CA VAL A 697 -4.64 19.76 -12.16
C VAL A 697 -5.81 19.11 -11.44
N THR A 698 -5.77 19.12 -10.11
CA THR A 698 -6.91 18.76 -9.26
C THR A 698 -7.30 19.96 -8.40
N LEU A 699 -8.59 20.31 -8.43
CA LEU A 699 -9.20 21.34 -7.59
C LEU A 699 -10.15 20.65 -6.60
N ALA A 700 -9.90 20.76 -5.29
CA ALA A 700 -10.69 20.10 -4.25
C ALA A 700 -11.09 21.06 -3.12
N PRO A 701 -11.89 22.12 -3.40
CA PRO A 701 -12.38 23.03 -2.39
C PRO A 701 -13.46 22.41 -1.50
N ARG A 702 -13.80 23.05 -0.39
CA ARG A 702 -14.87 22.62 0.51
C ARG A 702 -15.87 23.73 0.76
N PHE A 703 -17.17 23.47 0.52
CA PHE A 703 -18.26 24.39 0.73
C PHE A 703 -19.30 23.80 1.71
N GLY A 704 -19.01 23.91 3.03
CA GLY A 704 -19.89 23.36 4.06
C GLY A 704 -20.06 21.84 3.94
N ILE A 705 -21.28 21.41 3.58
CA ILE A 705 -21.64 19.98 3.37
C ILE A 705 -21.20 19.45 2.00
N TRP A 706 -20.92 20.31 1.04
CA TRP A 706 -20.55 19.96 -0.32
C TRP A 706 -19.02 20.02 -0.51
N GLN A 707 -18.46 18.96 -1.07
CA GLN A 707 -17.03 18.83 -1.39
C GLN A 707 -16.89 18.38 -2.85
N PRO A 708 -16.85 19.32 -3.80
CA PRO A 708 -16.53 18.99 -5.18
C PRO A 708 -15.04 18.73 -5.34
N GLN A 709 -14.69 17.82 -6.24
CA GLN A 709 -13.33 17.64 -6.74
C GLN A 709 -13.38 17.60 -8.27
N LEU A 710 -12.63 18.48 -8.90
CA LEU A 710 -12.44 18.49 -10.35
C LEU A 710 -10.99 18.08 -10.64
N THR A 711 -10.79 17.02 -11.40
CA THR A 711 -9.49 16.63 -11.92
C THR A 711 -9.53 16.66 -13.43
N THR A 712 -8.57 17.35 -14.03
CA THR A 712 -8.38 17.37 -15.49
C THR A 712 -6.89 17.33 -15.82
N GLY A 713 -6.55 16.78 -16.97
CA GLY A 713 -5.17 16.69 -17.40
C GLY A 713 -5.06 16.48 -18.90
N VAL A 714 -3.85 16.71 -19.41
CA VAL A 714 -3.47 16.43 -20.78
C VAL A 714 -2.13 15.70 -20.78
N SER A 715 -2.03 14.65 -21.61
CA SER A 715 -0.77 13.93 -21.82
C SER A 715 -0.58 13.58 -23.29
N PHE A 716 0.69 13.42 -23.63
CA PHE A 716 1.17 13.07 -24.95
C PHE A 716 2.03 11.83 -24.85
N TRP A 717 2.02 11.03 -25.90
CA TRP A 717 2.75 9.78 -25.98
C TRP A 717 3.37 9.64 -27.37
N ASP A 718 4.69 9.61 -27.43
CA ASP A 718 5.47 9.49 -28.66
C ASP A 718 6.27 8.18 -28.58
N SER A 719 6.04 7.27 -29.53
CA SER A 719 6.59 5.91 -29.54
C SER A 719 7.16 5.57 -30.90
N ASP A 720 8.35 4.96 -30.94
CA ASP A 720 8.93 4.50 -32.21
C ASP A 720 8.26 3.23 -32.73
N LEU A 721 6.99 3.35 -33.14
CA LEU A 721 6.20 2.25 -33.70
C LEU A 721 6.69 1.79 -35.05
N LYS A 722 7.38 2.64 -35.82
CA LYS A 722 7.95 2.29 -37.14
C LYS A 722 9.07 1.27 -36.99
N ALA A 723 9.82 1.29 -35.88
CA ALA A 723 10.84 0.29 -35.60
C ALA A 723 10.30 -1.16 -35.52
N ILE A 724 9.00 -1.31 -35.25
CA ILE A 724 8.31 -2.61 -35.19
C ILE A 724 7.35 -2.81 -36.35
N GLY A 725 7.47 -2.04 -37.46
CA GLY A 725 6.68 -2.19 -38.68
C GLY A 725 5.26 -1.64 -38.64
N ILE A 726 4.95 -0.76 -37.66
CA ILE A 726 3.62 -0.10 -37.60
C ILE A 726 3.76 1.32 -38.15
N ASP A 727 3.09 1.63 -39.25
CA ASP A 727 3.21 2.93 -39.94
C ASP A 727 2.42 4.08 -39.25
N TYR A 728 1.50 3.73 -38.37
CA TYR A 728 0.68 4.69 -37.64
C TYR A 728 1.38 5.15 -36.36
N ASP A 729 1.53 6.44 -36.17
CA ASP A 729 2.15 7.04 -34.99
C ASP A 729 1.48 8.40 -34.71
N TRP A 730 0.33 8.35 -34.06
CA TRP A 730 -0.44 9.53 -33.71
C TRP A 730 -0.09 10.00 -32.30
N ASN A 731 -0.05 11.30 -32.11
CA ASN A 731 0.23 11.91 -30.82
C ASN A 731 -0.78 13.03 -30.50
N ASP A 732 -2.07 12.73 -30.66
CA ASP A 732 -3.12 13.65 -30.25
C ASP A 732 -3.07 13.83 -28.71
N PRO A 733 -3.42 15.02 -28.19
CA PRO A 733 -3.53 15.22 -26.76
C PRO A 733 -4.59 14.30 -26.15
N TYR A 734 -4.16 13.41 -25.26
CA TYR A 734 -5.08 12.67 -24.40
C TYR A 734 -5.47 13.56 -23.23
N TRP A 735 -6.72 14.05 -23.22
CA TRP A 735 -7.23 14.80 -22.08
C TRP A 735 -8.49 14.15 -21.49
N TYR A 736 -8.75 14.41 -20.23
CA TYR A 736 -9.86 13.84 -19.49
C TYR A 736 -10.38 14.84 -18.45
N VAL A 737 -11.62 14.63 -18.03
CA VAL A 737 -12.27 15.35 -16.96
C VAL A 737 -12.93 14.38 -16.01
N ILE A 738 -12.61 14.49 -14.72
CA ILE A 738 -13.23 13.74 -13.63
C ILE A 738 -13.85 14.74 -12.68
N LEU A 739 -15.17 14.66 -12.50
CA LEU A 739 -15.91 15.48 -11.55
C LEU A 739 -16.51 14.59 -10.48
N ASP A 740 -16.09 14.80 -9.23
CA ASP A 740 -16.60 14.11 -8.07
C ASP A 740 -17.35 15.10 -7.18
N ASN A 741 -18.62 14.84 -6.89
CA ASN A 741 -19.47 15.66 -6.05
C ASN A 741 -19.87 14.86 -4.81
N THR A 742 -19.31 15.22 -3.69
CA THR A 742 -19.59 14.57 -2.41
C THR A 742 -20.39 15.49 -1.49
N PHE A 743 -21.50 14.97 -0.92
CA PHE A 743 -22.36 15.66 0.02
C PHE A 743 -22.40 14.92 1.36
N TYR A 744 -22.08 15.62 2.43
CA TYR A 744 -22.11 15.16 3.81
C TYR A 744 -23.33 15.71 4.53
N LEU A 745 -24.36 14.91 4.61
CA LEU A 745 -25.62 15.32 5.21
C LEU A 745 -25.65 14.96 6.71
N PRO A 746 -26.46 15.66 7.52
CA PRO A 746 -26.63 15.34 8.93
C PRO A 746 -27.06 13.89 9.18
N LYS A 747 -26.88 13.41 10.42
CA LYS A 747 -27.31 12.06 10.87
C LYS A 747 -26.66 10.91 10.10
N GLY A 748 -25.42 11.07 9.60
CA GLY A 748 -24.64 10.01 8.98
C GLY A 748 -25.04 9.63 7.55
N TRP A 749 -25.78 10.48 6.83
CA TRP A 749 -26.00 10.32 5.41
C TRP A 749 -24.83 10.83 4.57
N PHE A 750 -24.49 10.09 3.53
CA PHE A 750 -23.45 10.40 2.56
C PHE A 750 -23.99 10.18 1.16
N ILE A 751 -23.80 11.15 0.27
CA ILE A 751 -24.14 11.03 -1.15
C ILE A 751 -22.89 11.38 -1.95
N ASN A 752 -22.58 10.58 -2.98
CA ASN A 752 -21.55 10.89 -3.96
C ASN A 752 -22.08 10.69 -5.37
N LEU A 753 -21.74 11.62 -6.25
CA LEU A 753 -22.01 11.57 -7.69
C LEU A 753 -20.69 11.84 -8.42
N GLN A 754 -20.19 10.83 -9.13
CA GLN A 754 -18.96 10.92 -9.91
C GLN A 754 -19.27 10.85 -11.41
N ALA A 755 -18.66 11.75 -12.18
CA ALA A 755 -18.73 11.77 -13.64
C ALA A 755 -17.30 11.78 -14.22
N ASN A 756 -17.04 10.88 -15.15
CA ASN A 756 -15.77 10.78 -15.88
C ASN A 756 -16.03 10.96 -17.36
N TYR A 757 -15.20 11.73 -18.05
CA TYR A 757 -15.31 11.94 -19.50
C TYR A 757 -13.92 11.97 -20.15
N VAL A 758 -13.78 11.21 -21.25
CA VAL A 758 -12.62 11.20 -22.14
C VAL A 758 -13.13 11.44 -23.56
N PRO A 759 -12.68 12.47 -24.25
CA PRO A 759 -13.08 12.72 -25.64
C PRO A 759 -12.45 11.72 -26.61
N LYS A 760 -12.84 11.78 -27.86
CA LYS A 760 -12.17 11.07 -28.96
C LYS A 760 -10.72 11.56 -29.11
N PHE A 761 -9.78 10.63 -29.30
CA PHE A 761 -8.37 10.93 -29.57
C PHE A 761 -7.70 9.81 -30.36
N LYS A 762 -6.55 10.13 -30.98
CA LYS A 762 -5.66 9.17 -31.64
C LYS A 762 -4.31 9.20 -30.97
N GLN A 763 -3.82 8.03 -30.54
CA GLN A 763 -2.54 7.93 -29.85
C GLN A 763 -1.87 6.60 -30.18
N GLY A 764 -0.56 6.63 -30.49
CA GLY A 764 0.17 5.49 -31.03
C GLY A 764 -0.49 4.99 -32.33
N SER A 765 -0.89 3.73 -32.37
CA SER A 765 -1.61 3.13 -33.47
C SER A 765 -3.12 2.96 -33.22
N ALA A 766 -3.72 3.70 -32.29
CA ALA A 766 -5.13 3.56 -31.91
C ALA A 766 -5.94 4.85 -32.12
N ASP A 767 -7.13 4.73 -32.76
CA ASP A 767 -8.17 5.77 -32.84
C ASP A 767 -9.28 5.42 -31.85
N LYS A 768 -9.34 6.09 -30.68
CA LYS A 768 -10.30 5.83 -29.61
C LYS A 768 -11.48 6.76 -29.66
N LYS A 769 -12.69 6.22 -29.46
CA LYS A 769 -13.93 7.00 -29.38
C LYS A 769 -14.06 7.68 -28.02
N ALA A 770 -14.91 8.71 -27.95
CA ALA A 770 -15.25 9.36 -26.68
C ALA A 770 -15.99 8.38 -25.75
N MET A 771 -15.70 8.48 -24.45
CA MET A 771 -16.37 7.69 -23.41
C MET A 771 -16.71 8.58 -22.21
N GLY A 772 -17.92 8.42 -21.68
CA GLY A 772 -18.34 9.07 -20.46
C GLY A 772 -19.07 8.10 -19.54
N VAL A 773 -18.93 8.25 -18.23
CA VAL A 773 -19.61 7.41 -17.25
C VAL A 773 -20.04 8.24 -16.05
N VAL A 774 -21.22 7.92 -15.50
CA VAL A 774 -21.72 8.53 -14.26
C VAL A 774 -22.10 7.44 -13.27
N ASP A 775 -21.54 7.55 -12.06
CA ASP A 775 -21.76 6.64 -10.94
C ASP A 775 -22.39 7.39 -9.76
N PHE A 776 -23.24 6.70 -8.98
CA PHE A 776 -23.92 7.24 -7.80
C PHE A 776 -23.78 6.32 -6.60
N HIS A 777 -23.50 6.90 -5.43
CA HIS A 777 -23.40 6.21 -4.15
C HIS A 777 -24.23 6.93 -3.09
N LEU A 778 -24.96 6.15 -2.29
CA LEU A 778 -25.70 6.62 -1.13
C LEU A 778 -25.38 5.71 0.06
N SER A 779 -24.84 6.27 1.14
CA SER A 779 -24.50 5.51 2.33
C SER A 779 -25.17 6.08 3.58
N LYS A 780 -25.52 5.18 4.52
CA LYS A 780 -26.10 5.52 5.82
C LYS A 780 -25.48 4.63 6.90
N SER A 781 -24.99 5.25 7.97
CA SER A 781 -24.55 4.56 9.19
C SER A 781 -25.67 4.53 10.23
N PHE A 782 -25.76 3.41 10.95
CA PHE A 782 -26.74 3.12 11.99
C PHE A 782 -26.02 2.55 13.23
N LEU A 783 -26.76 2.48 14.33
CA LEU A 783 -26.33 1.98 15.63
C LEU A 783 -25.24 2.86 16.27
N LYS A 784 -24.94 2.55 17.55
CA LYS A 784 -23.87 3.24 18.29
C LYS A 784 -22.53 2.97 17.61
N ASP A 785 -21.67 3.97 17.57
CA ASP A 785 -20.32 3.93 16.96
C ASP A 785 -20.35 3.52 15.47
N ASP A 786 -21.43 3.86 14.74
CA ASP A 786 -21.60 3.50 13.33
C ASP A 786 -21.37 2.00 13.07
N ALA A 787 -21.84 1.15 14.00
CA ALA A 787 -21.59 -0.29 13.98
C ALA A 787 -22.20 -1.00 12.76
N LEU A 788 -23.30 -0.50 12.22
CA LEU A 788 -23.94 -1.00 11.00
C LEU A 788 -23.88 0.09 9.93
N SER A 789 -23.44 -0.24 8.71
CA SER A 789 -23.57 0.63 7.54
C SER A 789 -24.31 -0.06 6.40
N VAL A 790 -25.09 0.72 5.68
CA VAL A 790 -25.78 0.31 4.46
C VAL A 790 -25.36 1.25 3.36
N THR A 791 -24.85 0.72 2.26
CA THR A 791 -24.47 1.48 1.07
C THR A 791 -25.24 0.99 -0.14
N LEU A 792 -25.83 1.90 -0.88
CA LEU A 792 -26.45 1.67 -2.18
C LEU A 792 -25.55 2.26 -3.27
N THR A 793 -25.33 1.51 -4.33
CA THR A 793 -24.52 1.94 -5.48
C THR A 793 -25.31 1.80 -6.77
N ALA A 794 -25.13 2.72 -7.70
CA ALA A 794 -25.61 2.61 -9.07
C ALA A 794 -24.47 3.05 -10.00
N ASN A 795 -23.90 2.10 -10.72
CA ASN A 795 -22.78 2.33 -11.62
C ASN A 795 -23.27 2.45 -13.06
N ASP A 796 -22.58 3.28 -13.86
CA ASP A 796 -22.88 3.53 -15.28
C ASP A 796 -24.39 3.80 -15.50
N ILE A 797 -24.95 4.78 -14.75
CA ILE A 797 -26.38 5.05 -14.68
C ILE A 797 -27.00 5.21 -16.08
N PHE A 798 -26.24 5.80 -17.02
CA PHE A 798 -26.72 6.09 -18.37
C PHE A 798 -26.35 5.03 -19.42
N HIS A 799 -25.74 3.92 -19.01
CA HIS A 799 -25.30 2.85 -19.91
C HIS A 799 -24.36 3.36 -21.04
N THR A 800 -23.37 4.14 -20.67
CA THR A 800 -22.49 4.84 -21.62
C THR A 800 -21.03 4.38 -21.57
N GLN A 801 -20.69 3.45 -20.67
CA GLN A 801 -19.33 2.91 -20.54
C GLN A 801 -19.04 1.86 -21.61
N HIS A 802 -19.00 2.29 -22.88
CA HIS A 802 -18.60 1.46 -24.02
C HIS A 802 -17.14 1.76 -24.38
N ASN A 803 -16.32 0.71 -24.50
CA ASN A 803 -14.97 0.84 -25.03
C ASN A 803 -15.01 0.63 -26.56
N ALA A 804 -14.79 1.67 -27.32
CA ALA A 804 -14.81 1.61 -28.79
C ALA A 804 -13.55 2.26 -29.37
N MET A 805 -12.84 1.50 -30.24
CA MET A 805 -11.66 1.99 -30.95
C MET A 805 -11.37 1.24 -32.23
N THR A 806 -10.49 1.81 -33.05
CA THR A 806 -9.79 1.12 -34.14
C THR A 806 -8.31 1.06 -33.76
N ALA A 807 -7.76 -0.14 -33.70
CA ALA A 807 -6.34 -0.40 -33.51
C ALA A 807 -5.72 -0.82 -34.84
N TYR A 808 -4.58 -0.25 -35.20
CA TYR A 808 -3.83 -0.54 -36.39
C TYR A 808 -2.53 -1.27 -36.02
N SER A 809 -2.16 -2.24 -36.84
CA SER A 809 -0.96 -3.03 -36.66
C SER A 809 -0.31 -3.36 -38.02
N ILE A 810 0.55 -4.39 -38.10
CA ILE A 810 1.29 -4.71 -39.33
C ILE A 810 0.34 -5.34 -40.35
N GLY A 811 -0.03 -4.58 -41.42
CA GLY A 811 -0.98 -5.03 -42.43
C GLY A 811 -2.36 -5.37 -41.87
N THR A 812 -2.70 -4.96 -40.66
CA THR A 812 -3.98 -5.28 -40.02
C THR A 812 -4.62 -4.07 -39.36
N SER A 813 -5.94 -4.10 -39.24
CA SER A 813 -6.70 -3.19 -38.43
C SER A 813 -7.86 -3.90 -37.75
N THR A 814 -8.12 -3.56 -36.48
CA THR A 814 -9.26 -4.08 -35.73
C THR A 814 -10.10 -2.94 -35.22
N THR A 815 -11.32 -2.80 -35.69
CA THR A 815 -12.30 -1.87 -35.12
C THR A 815 -13.22 -2.66 -34.21
N PHE A 816 -13.38 -2.23 -32.95
CA PHE A 816 -14.25 -2.92 -32.01
C PHE A 816 -15.06 -1.97 -31.15
N THR A 817 -16.18 -2.48 -30.65
CA THR A 817 -16.98 -1.88 -29.57
C THR A 817 -17.31 -2.96 -28.57
N GLU A 818 -17.00 -2.69 -27.30
CA GLU A 818 -17.17 -3.63 -26.19
C GLU A 818 -18.00 -3.02 -25.08
N TYR A 819 -18.82 -3.88 -24.45
CA TYR A 819 -19.57 -3.56 -23.24
C TYR A 819 -19.51 -4.72 -22.25
N TYR A 820 -19.18 -4.44 -20.97
CA TYR A 820 -18.85 -5.45 -19.97
C TYR A 820 -19.74 -5.41 -18.71
N ASP A 821 -21.06 -5.27 -18.86
CA ASP A 821 -22.02 -5.30 -17.73
C ASP A 821 -21.65 -4.29 -16.61
N HIS A 822 -21.26 -3.07 -17.01
CA HIS A 822 -20.90 -1.99 -16.10
C HIS A 822 -22.13 -1.38 -15.42
N GLN A 823 -23.28 -1.33 -16.12
CA GLN A 823 -24.53 -0.82 -15.56
C GLN A 823 -25.09 -1.78 -14.52
N ARG A 824 -25.03 -1.38 -13.24
CA ARG A 824 -25.50 -2.24 -12.15
C ARG A 824 -25.92 -1.44 -10.94
N VAL A 825 -26.81 -2.05 -10.16
CA VAL A 825 -27.24 -1.54 -8.84
C VAL A 825 -26.80 -2.53 -7.77
N GLY A 826 -26.31 -2.02 -6.67
CA GLY A 826 -25.79 -2.85 -5.58
C GLY A 826 -26.17 -2.35 -4.20
N VAL A 827 -26.14 -3.29 -3.24
CA VAL A 827 -26.27 -3.00 -1.83
C VAL A 827 -25.15 -3.69 -1.06
N THR A 828 -24.51 -2.93 -0.15
CA THR A 828 -23.51 -3.45 0.79
C THR A 828 -24.02 -3.26 2.21
N LEU A 829 -24.01 -4.33 2.98
CA LEU A 829 -24.27 -4.33 4.42
C LEU A 829 -22.97 -4.64 5.15
N SER A 830 -22.60 -3.83 6.14
CA SER A 830 -21.40 -4.07 6.94
C SER A 830 -21.71 -3.86 8.41
N TYR A 831 -21.43 -4.88 9.23
CA TYR A 831 -21.61 -4.85 10.68
C TYR A 831 -20.28 -5.13 11.40
N LYS A 832 -19.98 -4.38 12.46
CA LYS A 832 -18.80 -4.57 13.30
C LYS A 832 -19.18 -4.62 14.78
N PHE A 833 -18.44 -5.42 15.53
CA PHE A 833 -18.57 -5.47 16.99
C PHE A 833 -17.19 -5.42 17.64
N ASN A 834 -17.07 -4.74 18.79
CA ASN A 834 -15.83 -4.59 19.57
C ASN A 834 -14.61 -4.19 18.73
N ALA A 835 -14.78 -3.40 17.68
CA ALA A 835 -13.83 -3.07 16.62
C ALA A 835 -12.35 -3.01 17.08
N THR A 836 -11.66 -4.15 17.10
CA THR A 836 -10.20 -4.25 17.25
C THR A 836 -9.62 -4.87 15.99
N LYS A 837 -8.42 -4.43 15.61
CA LYS A 837 -7.72 -4.98 14.43
C LYS A 837 -6.52 -5.79 14.85
N SER A 838 -6.16 -6.75 14.00
CA SER A 838 -4.91 -7.49 14.12
C SER A 838 -3.72 -6.54 14.24
N LYS A 839 -2.78 -6.86 15.12
CA LYS A 839 -1.51 -6.14 15.30
C LYS A 839 -0.43 -6.62 14.34
N TYR A 840 -0.76 -7.42 13.34
CA TYR A 840 0.20 -7.96 12.40
C TYR A 840 1.02 -6.84 11.73
N LYS A 841 2.36 -6.93 11.81
CA LYS A 841 3.29 -5.90 11.35
C LYS A 841 4.12 -6.33 10.14
N GLY A 842 4.02 -7.58 9.70
CA GLY A 842 4.79 -8.09 8.56
C GLY A 842 4.53 -7.29 7.29
N THR A 843 5.59 -6.81 6.65
CA THR A 843 5.55 -6.02 5.42
C THR A 843 5.62 -6.89 4.16
N GLY A 844 6.12 -8.11 4.29
CA GLY A 844 6.31 -9.08 3.22
C GLY A 844 7.61 -8.91 2.44
N ALA A 845 7.99 -9.97 1.73
CA ALA A 845 9.16 -10.02 0.85
C ALA A 845 8.77 -10.58 -0.53
N GLY A 846 9.53 -10.26 -1.59
CA GLY A 846 9.35 -10.78 -2.94
C GLY A 846 8.03 -10.39 -3.59
N GLN A 847 7.45 -9.23 -3.27
CA GLN A 847 6.11 -8.87 -3.75
C GLN A 847 6.09 -8.66 -5.27
N SER A 848 7.10 -8.00 -5.84
CA SER A 848 7.20 -7.79 -7.29
C SER A 848 7.29 -9.10 -8.09
N GLU A 849 7.98 -10.10 -7.53
CA GLU A 849 8.07 -11.41 -8.19
C GLU A 849 6.78 -12.22 -8.05
N LYS A 850 6.07 -12.08 -6.93
CA LYS A 850 4.73 -12.69 -6.78
C LYS A 850 3.72 -12.15 -7.79
N ASP A 851 3.80 -10.87 -8.14
CA ASP A 851 2.90 -10.23 -9.12
C ASP A 851 3.15 -10.72 -10.56
N ARG A 852 4.33 -11.30 -10.84
CA ARG A 852 4.69 -11.87 -12.15
C ARG A 852 4.25 -13.32 -12.33
N LEU A 853 3.90 -14.02 -11.24
CA LEU A 853 3.49 -15.42 -11.23
C LEU A 853 2.04 -15.61 -11.68
#